data_de10b4f4eaae44b0eb495c7db1852f61
#
_entry.id   de10b4f4eaae44b0eb495c7db1852f61
#
_cell.length_a   1.000
_cell.length_b   1.000
_cell.length_c   1.000
_cell.angle_alpha   90.00
_cell.angle_beta   90.00
_cell.angle_gamma   90.00
#
_symmetry.space_group_name_H-M   'P 1'
#
loop_
_entity.id
_entity.type
_entity.pdbx_description
1 polymer ?
#
loop_
_entity_poly.entity_id
_entity_poly.type
_entity_poly.pdbx_seq_one_letter_code
_entity_poly.pdbx_strand_id
1 'polypeptide(L)'
;MRIRISHANVQFGGDVILQDINFEVRDNEKIAIVGRNGCGKTTFLKLIAHDIGMSNIDSDEECGYETAGKQEIGFLRQINFTDTGITVEDEIKKVFEPIFECERRMRELEENMKSSDDASILREYAAIQSKMEALHGYTWKQDMETIFQRFGFKLSDLKRPIGSFSGGQQTKVAFIKLLLTRPDIMLLDEPTNHFDMPTIEWLEGYLKTYDRAVVIVSHDRMFLDKVADVTYEIEYHHIKRYAGNYTAFMKRKEEDLIKQEKDYEEQQKEIKRLTEWIEKWKNTPTKVAATHSKRMAIEHMVKIEKPRRFDTKAFHARYIPRIESYTNVINAKNLEIGYDKVLSTVTFLLQKKERLAVIGENGKGKSTLLKTLVGEIPALGGEFKFGQNVEWGYFDQHKAVMERFDPEQTVLDNFWEAYPDYLREEVRSALGGFLFSGDEVEKKMGQLSGGEKVRLALCKMLQTRPNLLILDEPTNHMDIVGKDALEKMLNEYEGTVLFVSHDRYFISRVATGILEFSSEESIKGNVKQYKMSYELYLEEKERERAGLVVNNGSAGSAGGGKNAVSSAADAATAGAAAGAMAGITSGAAAGVCVGANTSAPTLDDVFDKKTYYNPGKVLSRLKKQLEKYEKLLAQSEEKASEYKLQLMNPELATDYPKLMEIQNKLDEEEKNQESILERMLETELELEDMQEG
;
A
#
# COMPACT_ATOMS: atom_id res chain seq x y z
N MET A 1 -18.59 -5.47 18.98
CA MET A 1 -17.33 -4.66 19.14
C MET A 1 -16.49 -5.39 20.18
N ARG A 2 -15.23 -5.77 19.83
CA ARG A 2 -14.36 -6.55 20.72
C ARG A 2 -13.39 -5.67 21.53
N ILE A 3 -12.77 -4.70 20.86
CA ILE A 3 -11.87 -3.71 21.48
C ILE A 3 -12.20 -2.32 20.96
N ARG A 4 -12.11 -1.34 21.84
CA ARG A 4 -12.14 0.08 21.50
C ARG A 4 -11.03 0.79 22.26
N ILE A 5 -10.25 1.56 21.53
CA ILE A 5 -9.20 2.43 22.05
C ILE A 5 -9.62 3.86 21.71
N SER A 6 -9.66 4.74 22.70
CA SER A 6 -10.04 6.15 22.53
C SER A 6 -8.94 7.04 23.07
N HIS A 7 -8.53 8.05 22.28
CA HIS A 7 -7.57 9.09 22.63
C HIS A 7 -6.24 8.57 23.20
N ALA A 8 -5.76 7.40 22.71
CA ALA A 8 -4.54 6.79 23.21
C ALA A 8 -3.29 7.52 22.74
N ASN A 9 -2.37 7.77 23.68
CA ASN A 9 -1.07 8.35 23.42
C ASN A 9 0.03 7.37 23.86
N VAL A 10 1.12 7.25 23.07
CA VAL A 10 2.28 6.43 23.39
C VAL A 10 3.56 7.21 23.16
N GLN A 11 4.40 7.27 24.23
CA GLN A 11 5.70 7.94 24.21
C GLN A 11 6.79 7.02 24.73
N PHE A 12 8.00 7.18 24.21
CA PHE A 12 9.20 6.53 24.72
C PHE A 12 10.32 7.56 24.87
N GLY A 13 10.85 7.71 26.09
CA GLY A 13 11.99 8.60 26.33
C GLY A 13 11.75 10.08 26.01
N GLY A 14 10.49 10.52 25.94
CA GLY A 14 10.12 11.88 25.54
C GLY A 14 9.68 12.02 24.07
N ASP A 15 9.96 11.04 23.22
CA ASP A 15 9.52 11.04 21.83
C ASP A 15 8.09 10.51 21.71
N VAL A 16 7.21 11.28 21.08
CA VAL A 16 5.82 10.88 20.78
C VAL A 16 5.83 9.93 19.58
N ILE A 17 5.37 8.71 19.79
CA ILE A 17 5.24 7.70 18.72
C ILE A 17 3.83 7.68 18.16
N LEU A 18 2.81 7.71 19.03
CA LEU A 18 1.41 7.72 18.67
C LEU A 18 0.68 8.79 19.48
N GLN A 19 -0.19 9.55 18.83
CA GLN A 19 -0.92 10.67 19.44
C GLN A 19 -2.38 10.63 19.02
N ASP A 20 -3.27 10.77 20.01
CA ASP A 20 -4.74 10.82 19.82
C ASP A 20 -5.26 9.67 18.94
N ILE A 21 -4.92 8.44 19.33
CA ILE A 21 -5.29 7.25 18.57
C ILE A 21 -6.71 6.82 18.92
N ASN A 22 -7.57 6.77 17.89
CA ASN A 22 -8.92 6.25 17.96
C ASN A 22 -9.03 4.99 17.09
N PHE A 23 -9.27 3.83 17.72
CA PHE A 23 -9.26 2.54 17.03
C PHE A 23 -10.32 1.60 17.56
N GLU A 24 -10.97 0.85 16.68
CA GLU A 24 -11.96 -0.15 17.05
C GLU A 24 -11.78 -1.46 16.29
N VAL A 25 -11.99 -2.58 16.98
CA VAL A 25 -12.03 -3.93 16.39
C VAL A 25 -13.43 -4.48 16.55
N ARG A 26 -14.07 -4.83 15.43
CA ARG A 26 -15.38 -5.46 15.40
C ARG A 26 -15.23 -6.97 15.23
N ASP A 27 -16.35 -7.68 15.48
CA ASP A 27 -16.40 -9.12 15.28
C ASP A 27 -16.12 -9.45 13.80
N ASN A 28 -15.30 -10.45 13.57
CA ASN A 28 -14.92 -11.00 12.25
C ASN A 28 -14.26 -10.00 11.28
N GLU A 29 -13.91 -8.79 11.72
CA GLU A 29 -13.30 -7.77 10.87
C GLU A 29 -11.82 -8.10 10.58
N LYS A 30 -11.41 -7.99 9.32
CA LYS A 30 -10.02 -8.11 8.90
C LYS A 30 -9.45 -6.73 8.68
N ILE A 31 -8.57 -6.32 9.56
CA ILE A 31 -8.02 -4.98 9.62
C ILE A 31 -6.58 -4.98 9.13
N ALA A 32 -6.29 -4.19 8.11
CA ALA A 32 -4.93 -3.87 7.69
C ALA A 32 -4.44 -2.61 8.40
N ILE A 33 -3.21 -2.62 8.90
CA ILE A 33 -2.51 -1.43 9.40
C ILE A 33 -1.37 -1.14 8.45
N VAL A 34 -1.40 0.05 7.85
CA VAL A 34 -0.40 0.51 6.89
C VAL A 34 0.29 1.78 7.39
N GLY A 35 1.48 2.05 6.90
CA GLY A 35 2.27 3.23 7.26
C GLY A 35 3.75 3.02 6.97
N ARG A 36 4.54 4.08 7.05
CA ARG A 36 6.00 4.04 6.83
C ARG A 36 6.72 3.18 7.86
N ASN A 37 7.95 2.77 7.53
CA ASN A 37 8.83 2.18 8.53
C ASN A 37 9.13 3.19 9.65
N GLY A 38 9.07 2.73 10.90
CA GLY A 38 9.28 3.59 12.07
C GLY A 38 8.07 4.44 12.51
N CYS A 39 6.93 4.44 11.82
CA CYS A 39 5.74 5.22 12.23
C CYS A 39 4.98 4.65 13.45
N GLY A 40 5.45 3.54 14.04
CA GLY A 40 4.83 2.98 15.24
C GLY A 40 3.87 1.80 15.03
N LYS A 41 3.85 1.14 13.84
CA LYS A 41 2.96 -0.01 13.56
C LYS A 41 3.10 -1.14 14.59
N THR A 42 4.31 -1.63 14.80
CA THR A 42 4.59 -2.67 15.82
C THR A 42 4.28 -2.20 17.24
N THR A 43 4.55 -0.93 17.55
CA THR A 43 4.19 -0.29 18.82
C THR A 43 2.68 -0.29 19.02
N PHE A 44 1.94 0.00 17.98
CA PHE A 44 0.48 -0.02 18.00
C PHE A 44 -0.08 -1.45 18.21
N LEU A 45 0.50 -2.47 17.56
CA LEU A 45 0.13 -3.87 17.86
C LEU A 45 0.41 -4.25 19.31
N LYS A 46 1.53 -3.80 19.89
CA LYS A 46 1.84 -4.01 21.30
C LYS A 46 0.86 -3.30 22.24
N LEU A 47 0.36 -2.13 21.85
CA LEU A 47 -0.69 -1.43 22.58
C LEU A 47 -2.00 -2.23 22.57
N ILE A 48 -2.41 -2.76 21.41
CA ILE A 48 -3.60 -3.62 21.31
C ILE A 48 -3.42 -4.91 22.14
N ALA A 49 -2.22 -5.47 22.18
CA ALA A 49 -1.89 -6.67 22.95
C ALA A 49 -1.75 -6.44 24.47
N HIS A 50 -1.88 -5.20 24.96
CA HIS A 50 -1.59 -4.79 26.35
C HIS A 50 -0.15 -5.01 26.81
N ASP A 51 0.80 -5.09 25.87
CA ASP A 51 2.22 -5.23 26.20
C ASP A 51 2.85 -3.94 26.63
N ILE A 52 2.27 -2.81 26.19
CA ILE A 52 2.66 -1.45 26.54
C ILE A 52 1.43 -0.70 27.03
N GLY A 53 1.61 0.16 28.04
CA GLY A 53 0.57 1.05 28.54
C GLY A 53 0.45 2.32 27.72
N MET A 54 -0.66 3.02 27.87
CA MET A 54 -0.85 4.36 27.35
C MET A 54 -0.06 5.35 28.19
N SER A 55 0.52 6.37 27.55
CA SER A 55 1.18 7.49 28.22
C SER A 55 0.13 8.58 28.47
N ASN A 56 -0.01 9.04 29.71
CA ASN A 56 -0.84 10.20 30.02
C ASN A 56 -0.08 11.46 29.55
N ILE A 57 -0.46 11.96 28.40
CA ILE A 57 -0.09 13.30 27.95
C ILE A 57 -1.33 14.17 28.28
N ASP A 58 -1.09 15.36 28.80
CA ASP A 58 -2.09 16.38 29.19
C ASP A 58 -3.17 16.59 28.10
N SER A 59 -4.08 15.65 27.97
CA SER A 59 -5.28 15.77 27.16
C SER A 59 -6.46 15.84 28.14
N ASP A 60 -7.28 16.87 28.01
CA ASP A 60 -8.55 17.02 28.74
C ASP A 60 -9.56 15.90 28.39
N GLU A 61 -9.20 14.98 27.49
CA GLU A 61 -10.01 13.86 27.04
C GLU A 61 -9.61 12.55 27.75
N GLU A 62 -10.58 11.81 28.25
CA GLU A 62 -10.36 10.53 28.92
C GLU A 62 -9.82 9.48 27.95
N CYS A 63 -8.55 9.09 28.12
CA CYS A 63 -7.97 7.95 27.44
C CYS A 63 -8.66 6.67 27.90
N GLY A 64 -9.18 5.88 26.96
CA GLY A 64 -9.94 4.67 27.28
C GLY A 64 -9.47 3.45 26.49
N TYR A 65 -9.40 2.30 27.18
CA TYR A 65 -9.28 0.99 26.56
C TYR A 65 -10.45 0.13 27.04
N GLU A 66 -11.38 -0.14 26.15
CA GLU A 66 -12.60 -0.90 26.45
C GLU A 66 -12.55 -2.27 25.77
N THR A 67 -12.90 -3.33 26.49
CA THR A 67 -13.04 -4.68 25.94
C THR A 67 -14.40 -5.27 26.24
N ALA A 68 -14.97 -6.01 25.28
CA ALA A 68 -16.19 -6.77 25.48
C ALA A 68 -15.89 -8.10 26.18
N GLY A 69 -15.73 -8.07 27.51
CA GLY A 69 -15.38 -9.24 28.30
C GLY A 69 -13.90 -9.65 28.17
N LYS A 70 -13.59 -10.88 28.60
CA LYS A 70 -12.23 -11.42 28.50
C LYS A 70 -11.98 -11.91 27.06
N GLN A 71 -11.13 -11.21 26.32
CA GLN A 71 -10.73 -11.58 24.96
C GLN A 71 -9.38 -12.29 24.98
N GLU A 72 -9.25 -13.36 24.21
CA GLU A 72 -7.99 -14.02 23.98
C GLU A 72 -7.30 -13.36 22.78
N ILE A 73 -6.18 -12.66 23.03
CA ILE A 73 -5.40 -11.97 22.00
C ILE A 73 -4.16 -12.82 21.69
N GLY A 74 -4.04 -13.27 20.45
CA GLY A 74 -2.86 -13.96 19.97
C GLY A 74 -1.95 -13.00 19.19
N PHE A 75 -0.73 -12.81 19.65
CA PHE A 75 0.26 -11.96 18.99
C PHE A 75 1.47 -12.76 18.55
N LEU A 76 1.75 -12.75 17.25
CA LEU A 76 2.98 -13.33 16.72
C LEU A 76 4.16 -12.41 17.05
N ARG A 77 4.89 -12.76 18.08
CA ARG A 77 6.16 -12.13 18.43
C ARG A 77 7.31 -12.90 17.79
N GLN A 78 8.50 -12.28 17.71
CA GLN A 78 9.73 -13.08 17.59
C GLN A 78 9.85 -13.97 18.84
N ILE A 79 9.33 -15.17 18.72
CA ILE A 79 9.32 -16.14 19.82
C ILE A 79 10.72 -16.72 19.89
N ASN A 80 11.48 -16.32 20.90
CA ASN A 80 12.61 -17.09 21.38
C ASN A 80 12.03 -18.23 22.20
N PHE A 81 12.05 -19.44 21.67
CA PHE A 81 11.68 -20.62 22.44
C PHE A 81 12.61 -20.75 23.65
N THR A 82 12.05 -20.73 24.85
CA THR A 82 12.82 -20.80 26.11
C THR A 82 13.50 -22.14 26.29
N ASP A 83 12.93 -23.19 25.71
CA ASP A 83 13.50 -24.55 25.76
C ASP A 83 13.67 -25.05 24.31
N THR A 84 14.90 -25.03 23.84
CA THR A 84 15.26 -25.48 22.48
C THR A 84 15.46 -27.02 22.42
N GLY A 85 15.45 -27.72 23.55
CA GLY A 85 15.64 -29.16 23.62
C GLY A 85 14.37 -29.98 23.37
N ILE A 86 13.19 -29.38 23.53
CA ILE A 86 11.91 -30.06 23.33
C ILE A 86 11.61 -30.27 21.84
N THR A 87 10.80 -31.29 21.54
CA THR A 87 10.38 -31.53 20.15
C THR A 87 9.33 -30.49 19.70
N VAL A 88 9.26 -30.27 18.39
CA VAL A 88 8.23 -29.40 17.81
C VAL A 88 6.82 -29.91 18.15
N GLU A 89 6.62 -31.22 18.14
CA GLU A 89 5.34 -31.84 18.49
C GLU A 89 4.92 -31.50 19.92
N ASP A 90 5.84 -31.62 20.88
CA ASP A 90 5.55 -31.34 22.30
C ASP A 90 5.25 -29.85 22.52
N GLU A 91 5.96 -28.95 21.82
CA GLU A 91 5.68 -27.51 21.89
C GLU A 91 4.30 -27.15 21.31
N ILE A 92 3.94 -27.74 20.18
CA ILE A 92 2.62 -27.54 19.58
C ILE A 92 1.50 -28.12 20.44
N LYS A 93 1.73 -29.30 21.04
CA LYS A 93 0.76 -29.94 21.95
C LYS A 93 0.36 -29.08 23.15
N LYS A 94 1.20 -28.16 23.60
CA LYS A 94 0.84 -27.21 24.68
C LYS A 94 -0.40 -26.36 24.34
N VAL A 95 -0.66 -26.11 23.07
CA VAL A 95 -1.88 -25.39 22.61
C VAL A 95 -3.13 -26.21 22.91
N PHE A 96 -3.03 -27.53 22.87
CA PHE A 96 -4.14 -28.46 23.01
C PHE A 96 -4.35 -28.98 24.47
N GLU A 97 -3.62 -28.40 25.43
CA GLU A 97 -3.79 -28.78 26.86
C GLU A 97 -5.25 -28.68 27.32
N PRO A 98 -6.05 -27.66 26.95
CA PRO A 98 -7.48 -27.58 27.27
C PRO A 98 -8.29 -28.78 26.71
N ILE A 99 -7.89 -29.31 25.54
CA ILE A 99 -8.52 -30.47 24.91
C ILE A 99 -8.15 -31.71 25.69
N PHE A 100 -6.88 -31.90 26.03
CA PHE A 100 -6.41 -33.07 26.83
C PHE A 100 -7.03 -33.08 28.24
N GLU A 101 -7.26 -31.91 28.81
CA GLU A 101 -7.97 -31.80 30.07
C GLU A 101 -9.45 -32.22 29.93
N CYS A 102 -10.13 -31.82 28.87
CA CYS A 102 -11.47 -32.29 28.56
C CYS A 102 -11.51 -33.83 28.37
N GLU A 103 -10.56 -34.39 27.58
CA GLU A 103 -10.45 -35.82 27.39
C GLU A 103 -10.24 -36.57 28.70
N ARG A 104 -9.35 -36.09 29.58
CA ARG A 104 -9.09 -36.68 30.89
C ARG A 104 -10.36 -36.68 31.75
N ARG A 105 -11.05 -35.51 31.77
CA ARG A 105 -12.27 -35.35 32.57
C ARG A 105 -13.42 -36.21 32.04
N MET A 106 -13.56 -36.36 30.73
CA MET A 106 -14.54 -37.25 30.11
C MET A 106 -14.31 -38.69 30.53
N ARG A 107 -13.06 -39.19 30.51
CA ARG A 107 -12.70 -40.55 30.95
C ARG A 107 -13.01 -40.77 32.44
N GLU A 108 -12.71 -39.79 33.30
CA GLU A 108 -13.05 -39.88 34.74
C GLU A 108 -14.57 -39.97 34.94
N LEU A 109 -15.36 -39.19 34.20
CA LEU A 109 -16.82 -39.23 34.26
C LEU A 109 -17.39 -40.54 33.69
N GLU A 110 -16.82 -41.08 32.61
CA GLU A 110 -17.18 -42.41 32.07
C GLU A 110 -16.95 -43.55 33.08
N GLU A 111 -15.86 -43.48 33.87
CA GLU A 111 -15.62 -44.45 34.95
C GLU A 111 -16.63 -44.28 36.08
N ASN A 112 -16.96 -43.05 36.45
CA ASN A 112 -17.96 -42.78 37.49
C ASN A 112 -19.38 -43.21 37.08
N MET A 113 -19.73 -43.05 35.78
CA MET A 113 -21.01 -43.54 35.22
C MET A 113 -21.16 -45.06 35.30
N LYS A 114 -20.06 -45.83 35.31
CA LYS A 114 -20.12 -47.27 35.48
C LYS A 114 -20.52 -47.71 36.89
N SER A 115 -20.33 -46.81 37.88
CA SER A 115 -20.58 -47.08 39.30
C SER A 115 -21.77 -46.32 39.90
N SER A 116 -22.36 -45.35 39.19
CA SER A 116 -23.46 -44.51 39.69
C SER A 116 -24.31 -43.97 38.54
N ASP A 117 -25.64 -44.08 38.64
CA ASP A 117 -26.61 -43.52 37.71
C ASP A 117 -27.03 -42.08 38.07
N ASP A 118 -26.10 -41.27 38.54
CA ASP A 118 -26.40 -39.88 38.97
C ASP A 118 -26.58 -38.96 37.76
N ALA A 119 -27.75 -38.33 37.66
CA ALA A 119 -28.08 -37.36 36.58
C ALA A 119 -27.15 -36.12 36.54
N SER A 120 -26.40 -35.83 37.64
CA SER A 120 -25.42 -34.74 37.69
C SER A 120 -24.20 -35.07 36.85
N ILE A 121 -23.73 -36.32 36.88
CA ILE A 121 -22.58 -36.81 36.10
C ILE A 121 -22.88 -36.74 34.59
N LEU A 122 -24.10 -37.09 34.18
CA LEU A 122 -24.52 -37.01 32.80
C LEU A 122 -24.56 -35.55 32.30
N ARG A 123 -25.00 -34.58 33.11
CA ARG A 123 -24.99 -33.15 32.75
C ARG A 123 -23.57 -32.60 32.61
N GLU A 124 -22.67 -33.00 33.54
CA GLU A 124 -21.27 -32.60 33.48
C GLU A 124 -20.58 -33.18 32.24
N TYR A 125 -20.82 -34.46 31.93
CA TYR A 125 -20.31 -35.09 30.71
C TYR A 125 -20.78 -34.38 29.44
N ALA A 126 -22.07 -34.06 29.32
CA ALA A 126 -22.64 -33.31 28.18
C ALA A 126 -22.04 -31.90 28.05
N ALA A 127 -21.79 -31.24 29.19
CA ALA A 127 -21.15 -29.92 29.19
C ALA A 127 -19.69 -29.98 28.69
N ILE A 128 -18.93 -31.01 29.13
CA ILE A 128 -17.55 -31.18 28.68
C ILE A 128 -17.50 -31.61 27.22
N GLN A 129 -18.43 -32.47 26.77
CA GLN A 129 -18.57 -32.88 25.40
C GLN A 129 -18.83 -31.63 24.49
N SER A 130 -19.77 -30.77 24.88
CA SER A 130 -20.03 -29.52 24.16
C SER A 130 -18.78 -28.62 24.14
N LYS A 131 -18.02 -28.55 25.21
CA LYS A 131 -16.75 -27.84 25.29
C LYS A 131 -15.71 -28.44 24.33
N MET A 132 -15.62 -29.77 24.28
CA MET A 132 -14.72 -30.52 23.38
C MET A 132 -15.05 -30.22 21.90
N GLU A 133 -16.35 -30.19 21.55
CA GLU A 133 -16.81 -29.83 20.20
C GLU A 133 -16.49 -28.38 19.85
N ALA A 134 -16.73 -27.46 20.78
CA ALA A 134 -16.41 -26.03 20.62
C ALA A 134 -14.90 -25.76 20.41
N LEU A 135 -14.05 -26.60 21.03
CA LEU A 135 -12.58 -26.53 20.87
C LEU A 135 -12.07 -27.30 19.64
N HIS A 136 -12.95 -27.89 18.81
CA HIS A 136 -12.56 -28.78 17.71
C HIS A 136 -11.68 -29.95 18.16
N GLY A 137 -11.94 -30.47 19.37
CA GLY A 137 -11.08 -31.44 20.02
C GLY A 137 -10.95 -32.77 19.29
N TYR A 138 -11.90 -33.15 18.44
CA TYR A 138 -11.84 -34.38 17.66
C TYR A 138 -10.94 -34.31 16.41
N THR A 139 -10.65 -33.11 15.92
CA THR A 139 -9.89 -32.88 14.67
C THR A 139 -8.51 -32.28 14.90
N TRP A 140 -8.13 -31.97 16.14
CA TRP A 140 -6.91 -31.26 16.49
C TRP A 140 -5.63 -31.82 15.87
N LYS A 141 -5.52 -33.14 15.81
CA LYS A 141 -4.34 -33.80 15.23
C LYS A 141 -4.26 -33.63 13.72
N GLN A 142 -5.40 -33.76 13.03
CA GLN A 142 -5.49 -33.58 11.60
C GLN A 142 -5.24 -32.10 11.22
N ASP A 143 -5.80 -31.17 11.98
CA ASP A 143 -5.59 -29.74 11.80
C ASP A 143 -4.10 -29.38 11.98
N MET A 144 -3.46 -29.92 13.04
CA MET A 144 -2.03 -29.75 13.29
C MET A 144 -1.17 -30.28 12.14
N GLU A 145 -1.40 -31.52 11.70
CA GLU A 145 -0.64 -32.15 10.62
C GLU A 145 -0.84 -31.39 9.29
N THR A 146 -2.06 -30.98 9.00
CA THR A 146 -2.40 -30.24 7.77
C THR A 146 -1.70 -28.88 7.73
N ILE A 147 -1.82 -28.09 8.80
CA ILE A 147 -1.19 -26.77 8.87
C ILE A 147 0.33 -26.91 8.82
N PHE A 148 0.90 -27.88 9.53
CA PHE A 148 2.34 -28.12 9.57
C PHE A 148 2.91 -28.43 8.17
N GLN A 149 2.22 -29.27 7.40
CA GLN A 149 2.61 -29.57 6.01
C GLN A 149 2.46 -28.36 5.07
N ARG A 150 1.42 -27.54 5.26
CA ARG A 150 1.21 -26.30 4.46
C ARG A 150 2.32 -25.29 4.63
N PHE A 151 3.01 -25.29 5.79
CA PHE A 151 4.20 -24.46 6.02
C PHE A 151 5.49 -25.06 5.46
N GLY A 152 5.40 -26.17 4.68
CA GLY A 152 6.53 -26.80 3.99
C GLY A 152 7.35 -27.75 4.86
N PHE A 153 6.83 -28.16 6.02
CA PHE A 153 7.47 -29.15 6.87
C PHE A 153 7.00 -30.58 6.55
N LYS A 154 7.87 -31.54 6.78
CA LYS A 154 7.51 -32.97 6.73
C LYS A 154 7.03 -33.44 8.11
N LEU A 155 6.09 -34.37 8.14
CA LEU A 155 5.61 -34.92 9.43
C LEU A 155 6.73 -35.54 10.29
N SER A 156 7.83 -36.02 9.66
CA SER A 156 9.03 -36.45 10.36
C SER A 156 9.70 -35.34 11.19
N ASP A 157 9.54 -34.11 10.79
CA ASP A 157 10.16 -32.94 11.44
C ASP A 157 9.49 -32.62 12.78
N LEU A 158 8.25 -33.06 13.03
CA LEU A 158 7.56 -32.93 14.32
C LEU A 158 8.38 -33.51 15.48
N LYS A 159 9.12 -34.57 15.23
CA LYS A 159 9.95 -35.26 16.25
C LYS A 159 11.32 -34.63 16.46
N ARG A 160 11.68 -33.62 15.69
CA ARG A 160 12.96 -32.94 15.82
C ARG A 160 12.92 -31.89 16.92
N PRO A 161 14.03 -31.67 17.64
CA PRO A 161 14.12 -30.62 18.64
C PRO A 161 14.07 -29.23 17.95
N ILE A 162 13.40 -28.26 18.58
CA ILE A 162 13.22 -26.89 18.04
C ILE A 162 14.57 -26.23 17.75
N GLY A 163 15.58 -26.43 18.60
CA GLY A 163 16.93 -25.90 18.40
C GLY A 163 17.64 -26.34 17.13
N SER A 164 17.15 -27.42 16.48
CA SER A 164 17.71 -27.91 15.20
C SER A 164 17.18 -27.10 13.96
N PHE A 165 16.19 -26.23 14.16
CA PHE A 165 15.59 -25.45 13.10
C PHE A 165 16.27 -24.10 12.96
N SER A 166 16.34 -23.58 11.73
CA SER A 166 16.79 -22.21 11.47
C SER A 166 15.83 -21.19 12.10
N GLY A 167 16.29 -19.95 12.34
CA GLY A 167 15.44 -18.89 12.89
C GLY A 167 14.14 -18.68 12.11
N GLY A 168 14.19 -18.68 10.78
CA GLY A 168 12.98 -18.59 9.94
C GLY A 168 12.05 -19.81 10.07
N GLN A 169 12.60 -21.02 10.27
CA GLN A 169 11.79 -22.22 10.54
C GLN A 169 11.15 -22.17 11.93
N GLN A 170 11.86 -21.66 12.93
CA GLN A 170 11.31 -21.45 14.27
C GLN A 170 10.15 -20.43 14.23
N THR A 171 10.30 -19.34 13.48
CA THR A 171 9.21 -18.39 13.27
C THR A 171 7.99 -19.05 12.63
N LYS A 172 8.18 -19.94 11.64
CA LYS A 172 7.08 -20.73 11.05
C LYS A 172 6.39 -21.62 12.09
N VAL A 173 7.13 -22.30 12.95
CA VAL A 173 6.57 -23.14 14.05
C VAL A 173 5.75 -22.28 15.02
N ALA A 174 6.27 -21.10 15.39
CA ALA A 174 5.55 -20.16 16.23
C ALA A 174 4.24 -19.68 15.60
N PHE A 175 4.26 -19.44 14.29
CA PHE A 175 3.09 -19.05 13.54
C PHE A 175 2.05 -20.17 13.48
N ILE A 176 2.47 -21.42 13.22
CA ILE A 176 1.61 -22.61 13.28
C ILE A 176 0.94 -22.71 14.64
N LYS A 177 1.69 -22.52 15.73
CA LYS A 177 1.16 -22.50 17.09
C LYS A 177 0.07 -21.45 17.27
N LEU A 178 0.29 -20.23 16.78
CA LEU A 178 -0.69 -19.14 16.82
C LEU A 178 -1.98 -19.49 16.05
N LEU A 179 -1.86 -20.06 14.84
CA LEU A 179 -3.02 -20.44 14.03
C LEU A 179 -3.86 -21.53 14.71
N LEU A 180 -3.19 -22.49 15.38
CA LEU A 180 -3.85 -23.58 16.11
C LEU A 180 -4.52 -23.11 17.40
N THR A 181 -4.03 -22.05 18.05
CA THR A 181 -4.65 -21.46 19.24
C THR A 181 -6.02 -20.83 18.93
N ARG A 182 -6.23 -20.36 17.70
CA ARG A 182 -7.48 -19.69 17.26
C ARG A 182 -7.93 -18.59 18.24
N PRO A 183 -7.12 -17.55 18.50
CA PRO A 183 -7.48 -16.51 19.46
C PRO A 183 -8.67 -15.67 18.95
N ASP A 184 -9.37 -14.97 19.87
CA ASP A 184 -10.48 -14.08 19.52
C ASP A 184 -10.04 -12.91 18.65
N ILE A 185 -8.81 -12.44 18.85
CA ILE A 185 -8.17 -11.39 18.05
C ILE A 185 -6.75 -11.87 17.72
N MET A 186 -6.46 -12.00 16.44
CA MET A 186 -5.14 -12.40 15.94
C MET A 186 -4.38 -11.16 15.47
N LEU A 187 -3.21 -10.90 16.07
CA LEU A 187 -2.32 -9.80 15.69
C LEU A 187 -1.13 -10.35 14.92
N LEU A 188 -0.97 -9.91 13.67
CA LEU A 188 0.07 -10.37 12.77
C LEU A 188 0.97 -9.21 12.36
N ASP A 189 2.26 -9.30 12.69
CA ASP A 189 3.28 -8.32 12.28
C ASP A 189 4.14 -8.92 11.17
N GLU A 190 4.01 -8.40 9.95
CA GLU A 190 4.71 -8.85 8.75
C GLU A 190 4.64 -10.37 8.51
N PRO A 191 3.44 -10.98 8.47
CA PRO A 191 3.30 -12.43 8.41
C PRO A 191 3.81 -13.06 7.12
N THR A 192 3.93 -12.28 6.05
CA THR A 192 4.39 -12.75 4.73
C THR A 192 5.90 -12.85 4.62
N ASN A 193 6.65 -12.23 5.54
CA ASN A 193 8.09 -12.29 5.55
C ASN A 193 8.57 -13.73 5.74
N HIS A 194 9.52 -14.17 4.92
CA HIS A 194 10.13 -15.51 4.95
C HIS A 194 9.22 -16.67 4.49
N PHE A 195 8.00 -16.39 4.00
CA PHE A 195 7.14 -17.41 3.41
C PHE A 195 7.30 -17.44 1.88
N ASP A 196 7.17 -18.63 1.31
CA ASP A 196 7.09 -18.79 -0.14
C ASP A 196 5.66 -18.54 -0.65
N MET A 197 5.51 -18.34 -1.94
CA MET A 197 4.22 -18.01 -2.56
C MET A 197 3.11 -19.00 -2.25
N PRO A 198 3.32 -20.35 -2.29
CA PRO A 198 2.27 -21.30 -1.95
C PRO A 198 1.79 -21.18 -0.51
N THR A 199 2.70 -20.92 0.43
CA THR A 199 2.36 -20.71 1.85
C THR A 199 1.55 -19.42 2.02
N ILE A 200 1.92 -18.32 1.33
CA ILE A 200 1.20 -17.05 1.36
C ILE A 200 -0.20 -17.22 0.79
N GLU A 201 -0.37 -17.87 -0.37
CA GLU A 201 -1.68 -18.14 -0.98
C GLU A 201 -2.60 -18.95 -0.05
N TRP A 202 -2.06 -19.96 0.59
CA TRP A 202 -2.80 -20.73 1.57
C TRP A 202 -3.22 -19.90 2.78
N LEU A 203 -2.30 -19.07 3.30
CA LEU A 203 -2.56 -18.18 4.44
C LEU A 203 -3.66 -17.15 4.11
N GLU A 204 -3.66 -16.58 2.90
CA GLU A 204 -4.72 -15.69 2.42
C GLU A 204 -6.09 -16.37 2.52
N GLY A 205 -6.19 -17.59 2.00
CA GLY A 205 -7.42 -18.39 2.06
C GLY A 205 -7.86 -18.68 3.50
N TYR A 206 -6.90 -19.07 4.36
CA TYR A 206 -7.16 -19.34 5.78
C TYR A 206 -7.68 -18.10 6.52
N LEU A 207 -6.99 -16.96 6.41
CA LEU A 207 -7.37 -15.73 7.09
C LEU A 207 -8.70 -15.16 6.61
N LYS A 208 -9.01 -15.31 5.33
CA LYS A 208 -10.29 -14.88 4.75
C LYS A 208 -11.46 -15.68 5.33
N THR A 209 -11.27 -16.96 5.58
CA THR A 209 -12.29 -17.86 6.16
C THR A 209 -12.28 -17.89 7.69
N TYR A 210 -11.29 -17.25 8.32
CA TYR A 210 -11.21 -17.18 9.77
C TYR A 210 -12.40 -16.41 10.34
N ASP A 211 -13.10 -17.00 11.30
CA ASP A 211 -14.38 -16.53 11.84
C ASP A 211 -14.27 -15.46 12.94
N ARG A 212 -13.03 -15.03 13.25
CA ARG A 212 -12.73 -14.04 14.30
C ARG A 212 -11.96 -12.86 13.75
N ALA A 213 -11.69 -11.86 14.59
CA ALA A 213 -11.01 -10.65 14.17
C ALA A 213 -9.52 -10.89 13.90
N VAL A 214 -8.99 -10.24 12.86
CA VAL A 214 -7.56 -10.26 12.52
C VAL A 214 -7.08 -8.84 12.29
N VAL A 215 -5.96 -8.48 12.91
CA VAL A 215 -5.26 -7.22 12.69
C VAL A 215 -3.89 -7.51 12.10
N ILE A 216 -3.63 -6.97 10.93
CA ILE A 216 -2.46 -7.30 10.11
C ILE A 216 -1.66 -6.06 9.82
N VAL A 217 -0.38 -6.08 10.14
CA VAL A 217 0.62 -5.17 9.58
C VAL A 217 1.34 -5.91 8.48
N SER A 218 1.31 -5.40 7.26
CA SER A 218 2.07 -5.98 6.14
C SER A 218 2.46 -4.93 5.09
N HIS A 219 3.56 -5.20 4.41
CA HIS A 219 4.01 -4.48 3.23
C HIS A 219 3.72 -5.23 1.91
N ASP A 220 3.03 -6.36 1.99
CA ASP A 220 2.52 -7.09 0.82
C ASP A 220 1.13 -6.58 0.44
N ARG A 221 1.05 -5.78 -0.63
CA ARG A 221 -0.19 -5.15 -1.10
C ARG A 221 -1.22 -6.16 -1.57
N MET A 222 -0.80 -7.21 -2.30
CA MET A 222 -1.71 -8.23 -2.81
C MET A 222 -2.31 -9.04 -1.66
N PHE A 223 -1.52 -9.33 -0.64
CA PHE A 223 -1.98 -9.98 0.57
C PHE A 223 -3.04 -9.14 1.30
N LEU A 224 -2.77 -7.83 1.49
CA LEU A 224 -3.72 -6.92 2.12
C LEU A 224 -5.01 -6.77 1.29
N ASP A 225 -4.91 -6.70 -0.02
CA ASP A 225 -6.08 -6.59 -0.90
C ASP A 225 -7.01 -7.81 -0.84
N LYS A 226 -6.44 -9.01 -0.65
CA LYS A 226 -7.21 -10.23 -0.59
C LYS A 226 -7.84 -10.50 0.77
N VAL A 227 -7.19 -10.06 1.86
CA VAL A 227 -7.57 -10.40 3.23
C VAL A 227 -8.32 -9.28 3.95
N ALA A 228 -7.93 -8.02 3.76
CA ALA A 228 -8.43 -6.91 4.55
C ALA A 228 -9.78 -6.38 4.09
N ASP A 229 -10.68 -6.13 5.04
CA ASP A 229 -11.97 -5.46 4.86
C ASP A 229 -11.90 -3.96 5.17
N VAL A 230 -10.97 -3.59 6.05
CA VAL A 230 -10.75 -2.22 6.52
C VAL A 230 -9.26 -1.95 6.60
N THR A 231 -8.85 -0.74 6.22
CA THR A 231 -7.46 -0.29 6.29
C THR A 231 -7.35 0.90 7.25
N TYR A 232 -6.42 0.80 8.18
CA TYR A 232 -6.01 1.92 9.04
C TYR A 232 -4.62 2.38 8.63
N GLU A 233 -4.47 3.67 8.42
CA GLU A 233 -3.20 4.29 8.11
C GLU A 233 -2.63 4.99 9.34
N ILE A 234 -1.36 4.71 9.66
CA ILE A 234 -0.60 5.45 10.67
C ILE A 234 0.32 6.43 9.95
N GLU A 235 0.05 7.73 10.10
CA GLU A 235 0.82 8.80 9.49
C GLU A 235 0.91 10.00 10.45
N TYR A 236 2.10 10.59 10.58
CA TYR A 236 2.37 11.74 11.47
C TYR A 236 1.84 11.54 12.90
N HIS A 237 2.07 10.37 13.48
CA HIS A 237 1.65 9.97 14.83
C HIS A 237 0.14 9.73 15.02
N HIS A 238 -0.70 9.99 14.01
CA HIS A 238 -2.14 9.79 14.05
C HIS A 238 -2.56 8.55 13.27
N ILE A 239 -3.76 8.05 13.59
CA ILE A 239 -4.37 6.93 12.86
C ILE A 239 -5.64 7.39 12.14
N LYS A 240 -5.81 6.95 10.89
CA LYS A 240 -7.02 7.24 10.11
C LYS A 240 -7.61 5.95 9.53
N ARG A 241 -8.92 5.76 9.72
CA ARG A 241 -9.66 4.60 9.22
C ARG A 241 -10.19 4.84 7.81
N TYR A 242 -9.96 3.88 6.93
CA TYR A 242 -10.53 3.81 5.59
C TYR A 242 -11.30 2.51 5.42
N ALA A 243 -12.54 2.58 4.94
CA ALA A 243 -13.31 1.39 4.64
C ALA A 243 -12.85 0.79 3.30
N GLY A 244 -12.64 -0.52 3.27
CA GLY A 244 -12.18 -1.25 2.10
C GLY A 244 -10.75 -1.77 2.24
N ASN A 245 -10.34 -2.56 1.23
CA ASN A 245 -9.01 -3.13 1.11
C ASN A 245 -7.94 -2.08 0.77
N TYR A 246 -6.70 -2.53 0.56
CA TYR A 246 -5.56 -1.66 0.30
C TYR A 246 -5.75 -0.81 -0.98
N THR A 247 -6.24 -1.39 -2.06
CA THR A 247 -6.49 -0.66 -3.32
C THR A 247 -7.57 0.41 -3.15
N ALA A 248 -8.65 0.12 -2.44
CA ALA A 248 -9.70 1.09 -2.13
C ALA A 248 -9.19 2.23 -1.23
N PHE A 249 -8.33 1.90 -0.26
CA PHE A 249 -7.63 2.87 0.59
C PHE A 249 -6.78 3.83 -0.24
N MET A 250 -5.90 3.30 -1.12
CA MET A 250 -5.01 4.12 -1.95
C MET A 250 -5.78 5.11 -2.83
N LYS A 251 -6.89 4.64 -3.44
CA LYS A 251 -7.75 5.51 -4.26
C LYS A 251 -8.36 6.64 -3.44
N ARG A 252 -8.91 6.33 -2.26
CA ARG A 252 -9.50 7.35 -1.39
C ARG A 252 -8.47 8.31 -0.84
N LYS A 253 -7.29 7.82 -0.48
CA LYS A 253 -6.18 8.68 -0.04
C LYS A 253 -5.77 9.66 -1.14
N GLU A 254 -5.68 9.21 -2.39
CA GLU A 254 -5.37 10.08 -3.52
C GLU A 254 -6.48 11.14 -3.75
N GLU A 255 -7.75 10.74 -3.69
CA GLU A 255 -8.90 11.65 -3.76
C GLU A 255 -8.87 12.69 -2.62
N ASP A 256 -8.59 12.25 -1.38
CA ASP A 256 -8.46 13.14 -0.21
C ASP A 256 -7.30 14.13 -0.38
N LEU A 257 -6.14 13.68 -0.90
CA LEU A 257 -4.98 14.54 -1.15
C LEU A 257 -5.26 15.59 -2.22
N ILE A 258 -5.89 15.20 -3.33
CA ILE A 258 -6.28 16.11 -4.41
C ILE A 258 -7.26 17.17 -3.88
N LYS A 259 -8.24 16.76 -3.08
CA LYS A 259 -9.19 17.65 -2.44
C LYS A 259 -8.50 18.63 -1.49
N GLN A 260 -7.64 18.13 -0.60
CA GLN A 260 -6.90 18.97 0.35
C GLN A 260 -5.98 19.97 -0.36
N GLU A 261 -5.35 19.57 -1.48
CA GLU A 261 -4.52 20.47 -2.28
C GLU A 261 -5.35 21.61 -2.90
N LYS A 262 -6.51 21.27 -3.45
CA LYS A 262 -7.45 22.25 -3.98
C LYS A 262 -7.96 23.21 -2.89
N ASP A 263 -8.40 22.66 -1.76
CA ASP A 263 -8.88 23.45 -0.63
C ASP A 263 -7.76 24.38 -0.08
N TYR A 264 -6.50 23.89 -0.03
CA TYR A 264 -5.33 24.69 0.34
C TYR A 264 -5.06 25.82 -0.66
N GLU A 265 -5.07 25.53 -1.96
CA GLU A 265 -4.85 26.53 -3.00
C GLU A 265 -5.95 27.61 -2.98
N GLU A 266 -7.22 27.21 -2.83
CA GLU A 266 -8.34 28.14 -2.69
C GLU A 266 -8.19 29.01 -1.45
N GLN A 267 -7.81 28.41 -0.30
CA GLN A 267 -7.55 29.18 0.92
C GLN A 267 -6.39 30.16 0.77
N GLN A 268 -5.27 29.74 0.12
CA GLN A 268 -4.12 30.62 -0.10
C GLN A 268 -4.47 31.81 -1.02
N LYS A 269 -5.26 31.57 -2.06
CA LYS A 269 -5.78 32.65 -2.93
C LYS A 269 -6.62 33.63 -2.13
N GLU A 270 -7.50 33.12 -1.26
CA GLU A 270 -8.35 33.95 -0.41
C GLU A 270 -7.52 34.77 0.60
N ILE A 271 -6.56 34.14 1.29
CA ILE A 271 -5.64 34.85 2.20
C ILE A 271 -4.87 35.92 1.47
N LYS A 272 -4.34 35.64 0.26
CA LYS A 272 -3.63 36.59 -0.57
C LYS A 272 -4.53 37.77 -0.95
N ARG A 273 -5.75 37.50 -1.43
CA ARG A 273 -6.76 38.51 -1.76
C ARG A 273 -7.07 39.45 -0.59
N LEU A 274 -7.34 38.86 0.58
CA LEU A 274 -7.64 39.61 1.81
C LEU A 274 -6.44 40.45 2.26
N THR A 275 -5.22 39.90 2.16
CA THR A 275 -3.98 40.59 2.52
C THR A 275 -3.71 41.75 1.60
N GLU A 276 -3.84 41.59 0.29
CA GLU A 276 -3.70 42.68 -0.74
C GLU A 276 -4.72 43.78 -0.51
N TRP A 277 -5.98 43.39 -0.21
CA TRP A 277 -7.00 44.34 0.13
C TRP A 277 -6.66 45.14 1.41
N ILE A 278 -6.17 44.51 2.45
CA ILE A 278 -5.71 45.13 3.70
C ILE A 278 -4.57 46.11 3.40
N GLU A 279 -3.57 45.71 2.61
CA GLU A 279 -2.43 46.52 2.26
C GLU A 279 -2.86 47.77 1.46
N LYS A 280 -3.75 47.62 0.48
CA LYS A 280 -4.26 48.73 -0.33
C LYS A 280 -5.00 49.81 0.49
N TRP A 281 -5.72 49.36 1.54
CA TRP A 281 -6.61 50.25 2.31
C TRP A 281 -6.15 50.56 3.73
N LYS A 282 -5.01 50.09 4.18
CA LYS A 282 -4.50 50.24 5.57
C LYS A 282 -4.37 51.69 6.03
N ASN A 283 -4.13 52.65 5.08
CA ASN A 283 -3.91 54.06 5.37
C ASN A 283 -5.16 54.93 5.14
N THR A 284 -6.30 54.34 4.84
CA THR A 284 -7.53 55.11 4.53
C THR A 284 -8.42 55.15 5.79
N PRO A 285 -8.64 56.33 6.40
CA PRO A 285 -9.37 56.45 7.69
C PRO A 285 -10.78 55.85 7.66
N THR A 286 -11.49 55.95 6.54
CA THR A 286 -12.87 55.43 6.38
C THR A 286 -12.91 53.90 6.26
N LYS A 287 -11.78 53.23 6.01
CA LYS A 287 -11.70 51.75 5.82
C LYS A 287 -11.04 51.04 6.98
N VAL A 288 -10.65 51.70 8.07
CA VAL A 288 -9.95 51.14 9.23
C VAL A 288 -10.73 49.98 9.86
N ALA A 289 -12.04 50.17 10.06
CA ALA A 289 -12.90 49.12 10.65
C ALA A 289 -12.99 47.86 9.77
N ALA A 290 -13.13 48.04 8.46
CA ALA A 290 -13.18 46.97 7.47
C ALA A 290 -11.82 46.23 7.36
N THR A 291 -10.69 46.94 7.40
CA THR A 291 -9.35 46.33 7.44
C THR A 291 -9.12 45.49 8.70
N HIS A 292 -9.58 45.99 9.86
CA HIS A 292 -9.52 45.22 11.10
C HIS A 292 -10.36 43.97 11.03
N SER A 293 -11.60 44.04 10.53
CA SER A 293 -12.48 42.88 10.37
C SER A 293 -11.86 41.81 9.46
N LYS A 294 -11.27 42.18 8.32
CA LYS A 294 -10.62 41.23 7.40
C LYS A 294 -9.34 40.63 7.99
N ARG A 295 -8.58 41.39 8.80
CA ARG A 295 -7.44 40.83 9.54
C ARG A 295 -7.88 39.78 10.54
N MET A 296 -8.92 40.07 11.32
CA MET A 296 -9.51 39.11 12.27
C MET A 296 -10.05 37.86 11.54
N ALA A 297 -10.65 38.03 10.35
CA ALA A 297 -11.10 36.90 9.53
C ALA A 297 -9.93 35.97 9.13
N ILE A 298 -8.76 36.52 8.78
CA ILE A 298 -7.55 35.72 8.47
C ILE A 298 -7.02 35.05 9.74
N GLU A 299 -7.02 35.72 10.89
CA GLU A 299 -6.53 35.19 12.16
C GLU A 299 -7.41 34.04 12.69
N HIS A 300 -8.73 34.15 12.55
CA HIS A 300 -9.70 33.12 12.95
C HIS A 300 -9.89 32.02 11.90
N MET A 301 -9.32 32.17 10.70
CA MET A 301 -9.41 31.14 9.67
C MET A 301 -8.61 29.90 10.08
N VAL A 302 -9.27 28.76 10.13
CA VAL A 302 -8.59 27.47 10.34
C VAL A 302 -7.65 27.22 9.15
N LYS A 303 -6.34 27.33 9.37
CA LYS A 303 -5.35 27.19 8.31
C LYS A 303 -5.27 25.72 7.89
N ILE A 304 -5.53 25.47 6.61
CA ILE A 304 -5.34 24.16 5.99
C ILE A 304 -3.84 23.99 5.78
N GLU A 305 -3.28 22.90 6.30
CA GLU A 305 -1.88 22.56 6.05
C GLU A 305 -1.70 22.12 4.60
N LYS A 306 -0.63 22.59 3.98
CA LYS A 306 -0.25 22.12 2.64
C LYS A 306 -0.11 20.60 2.67
N PRO A 307 -0.80 19.85 1.80
CA PRO A 307 -0.65 18.41 1.77
C PRO A 307 0.82 18.06 1.54
N ARG A 308 1.38 17.30 2.45
CA ARG A 308 2.74 16.76 2.30
C ARG A 308 2.65 15.60 1.32
N ARG A 309 2.71 15.90 0.02
CA ARG A 309 2.91 14.82 -0.95
C ARG A 309 4.24 14.17 -0.60
N PHE A 310 4.22 12.88 -0.37
CA PHE A 310 5.46 12.11 -0.37
C PHE A 310 6.14 12.40 -1.70
N ASP A 311 7.33 12.96 -1.63
CA ASP A 311 8.06 13.31 -2.84
C ASP A 311 8.37 12.02 -3.60
N THR A 312 7.43 11.65 -4.49
CA THR A 312 7.67 10.61 -5.50
C THR A 312 8.74 11.05 -6.50
N LYS A 313 9.28 12.26 -6.33
CA LYS A 313 10.41 12.79 -7.11
C LYS A 313 11.72 12.06 -6.83
N ALA A 314 11.75 11.24 -5.77
CA ALA A 314 12.97 10.62 -5.28
C ALA A 314 13.65 9.66 -6.26
N PHE A 315 12.95 9.09 -7.24
CA PHE A 315 13.53 8.13 -8.20
C PHE A 315 13.55 8.66 -9.64
N HIS A 316 13.76 9.95 -9.85
CA HIS A 316 13.93 10.53 -11.19
C HIS A 316 15.37 10.46 -11.75
N ALA A 317 16.28 9.77 -11.08
CA ALA A 317 17.59 9.51 -11.62
C ALA A 317 17.49 8.44 -12.73
N ARG A 318 17.47 8.86 -13.98
CA ARG A 318 17.62 7.95 -15.12
C ARG A 318 19.00 7.29 -15.07
N TYR A 319 19.02 6.02 -14.69
CA TYR A 319 20.25 5.22 -14.70
C TYR A 319 20.44 4.62 -16.10
N ILE A 320 21.23 5.32 -16.92
CA ILE A 320 21.63 4.84 -18.24
C ILE A 320 22.91 4.03 -18.07
N PRO A 321 22.96 2.77 -18.51
CA PRO A 321 24.18 1.97 -18.49
C PRO A 321 25.36 2.68 -19.16
N ARG A 322 26.57 2.50 -18.60
CA ARG A 322 27.79 3.10 -19.16
C ARG A 322 28.10 2.55 -20.56
N ILE A 323 27.87 1.26 -20.76
CA ILE A 323 28.14 0.54 -22.01
C ILE A 323 26.90 -0.30 -22.32
N GLU A 324 26.52 -0.38 -23.59
CA GLU A 324 25.44 -1.25 -24.01
C GLU A 324 25.91 -2.69 -24.16
N SER A 325 25.15 -3.66 -23.60
CA SER A 325 25.38 -5.09 -23.80
C SER A 325 24.91 -5.55 -25.19
N TYR A 326 25.47 -6.68 -25.65
CA TYR A 326 24.94 -7.39 -26.82
C TYR A 326 23.57 -8.03 -26.52
N THR A 327 22.91 -8.55 -27.58
CA THR A 327 21.55 -9.10 -27.54
C THR A 327 21.37 -10.21 -26.49
N ASN A 328 22.35 -11.15 -26.41
CA ASN A 328 22.33 -12.22 -25.42
C ASN A 328 23.19 -11.81 -24.22
N VAL A 329 22.57 -11.61 -23.06
CA VAL A 329 23.24 -11.14 -21.85
C VAL A 329 23.73 -12.31 -21.00
N ILE A 330 22.89 -13.32 -20.77
CA ILE A 330 23.28 -14.56 -20.08
C ILE A 330 22.75 -15.74 -20.90
N ASN A 331 23.61 -16.74 -21.12
CA ASN A 331 23.21 -18.00 -21.72
C ASN A 331 23.72 -19.14 -20.83
N ALA A 332 22.78 -19.81 -20.15
CA ALA A 332 23.04 -20.96 -19.28
C ALA A 332 22.48 -22.22 -19.93
N LYS A 333 23.28 -23.29 -19.97
CA LYS A 333 22.90 -24.58 -20.54
C LYS A 333 23.20 -25.69 -19.54
N ASN A 334 22.14 -26.37 -19.12
CA ASN A 334 22.21 -27.46 -18.16
C ASN A 334 23.11 -27.12 -16.95
N LEU A 335 23.03 -25.89 -16.48
CA LEU A 335 23.81 -25.37 -15.36
C LEU A 335 23.33 -26.04 -14.06
N GLU A 336 24.20 -26.84 -13.46
CA GLU A 336 23.96 -27.54 -12.21
C GLU A 336 24.40 -26.65 -11.04
N ILE A 337 23.45 -26.25 -10.22
CA ILE A 337 23.67 -25.37 -9.07
C ILE A 337 23.47 -26.11 -7.76
N GLY A 338 24.30 -25.82 -6.76
CA GLY A 338 24.24 -26.44 -5.44
C GLY A 338 25.49 -26.14 -4.64
N TYR A 339 25.60 -26.77 -3.46
CA TYR A 339 26.79 -26.76 -2.62
C TYR A 339 27.53 -28.11 -2.76
N ASP A 340 27.21 -29.09 -1.89
CA ASP A 340 27.77 -30.45 -1.97
C ASP A 340 26.93 -31.37 -2.88
N LYS A 341 25.69 -31.00 -3.14
CA LYS A 341 24.72 -31.75 -3.96
C LYS A 341 24.05 -30.81 -4.93
N VAL A 342 23.71 -31.29 -6.12
CA VAL A 342 22.92 -30.57 -7.10
C VAL A 342 21.52 -30.30 -6.52
N LEU A 343 21.16 -29.03 -6.40
CA LEU A 343 19.84 -28.59 -5.98
C LEU A 343 18.88 -28.48 -7.18
N SER A 344 19.37 -27.93 -8.27
CA SER A 344 18.59 -27.75 -9.50
C SER A 344 19.50 -27.68 -10.72
N THR A 345 18.94 -28.04 -11.89
CA THR A 345 19.60 -27.89 -13.20
C THR A 345 18.85 -26.82 -13.99
N VAL A 346 19.55 -25.79 -14.43
CA VAL A 346 18.95 -24.58 -15.02
C VAL A 346 19.40 -24.39 -16.46
N THR A 347 18.44 -24.20 -17.35
CA THR A 347 18.69 -23.79 -18.75
C THR A 347 17.84 -22.58 -19.05
N PHE A 348 18.47 -21.43 -19.34
CA PHE A 348 17.77 -20.21 -19.70
C PHE A 348 18.62 -19.28 -20.56
N LEU A 349 17.94 -18.38 -21.26
CA LEU A 349 18.53 -17.31 -22.04
C LEU A 349 17.95 -15.97 -21.63
N LEU A 350 18.80 -15.07 -21.13
CA LEU A 350 18.43 -13.70 -20.79
C LEU A 350 18.88 -12.76 -21.90
N GLN A 351 17.92 -12.02 -22.46
CA GLN A 351 18.15 -11.08 -23.55
C GLN A 351 18.28 -9.63 -23.06
N LYS A 352 18.87 -8.76 -23.86
CA LYS A 352 19.00 -7.32 -23.58
C LYS A 352 17.64 -6.68 -23.32
N LYS A 353 17.57 -5.84 -22.29
CA LYS A 353 16.34 -5.15 -21.82
C LYS A 353 15.23 -6.07 -21.30
N GLU A 354 15.49 -7.36 -21.15
CA GLU A 354 14.58 -8.29 -20.50
C GLU A 354 14.67 -8.15 -18.98
N ARG A 355 13.55 -8.26 -18.30
CA ARG A 355 13.44 -8.28 -16.83
C ARG A 355 12.91 -9.65 -16.42
N LEU A 356 13.82 -10.53 -16.03
CA LEU A 356 13.52 -11.92 -15.72
C LEU A 356 13.38 -12.10 -14.22
N ALA A 357 12.17 -12.44 -13.76
CA ALA A 357 11.91 -12.78 -12.37
C ALA A 357 12.14 -14.26 -12.12
N VAL A 358 12.90 -14.59 -11.07
CA VAL A 358 13.14 -15.97 -10.61
C VAL A 358 12.19 -16.25 -9.45
N ILE A 359 11.28 -17.20 -9.63
CA ILE A 359 10.27 -17.58 -8.65
C ILE A 359 10.32 -19.07 -8.29
N GLY A 360 9.71 -19.48 -7.19
CA GLY A 360 9.62 -20.87 -6.75
C GLY A 360 9.73 -21.02 -5.24
N GLU A 361 9.61 -22.26 -4.76
CA GLU A 361 9.67 -22.57 -3.33
C GLU A 361 11.03 -22.24 -2.69
N ASN A 362 11.01 -22.05 -1.38
CA ASN A 362 12.24 -21.81 -0.62
C ASN A 362 13.14 -23.09 -0.61
N GLY A 363 14.46 -22.87 -0.69
CA GLY A 363 15.44 -23.96 -0.65
C GLY A 363 15.67 -24.64 -2.02
N LYS A 364 15.00 -24.24 -3.10
CA LYS A 364 15.19 -24.82 -4.45
C LYS A 364 16.41 -24.30 -5.20
N GLY A 365 17.14 -23.32 -4.62
CA GLY A 365 18.39 -22.82 -5.21
C GLY A 365 18.29 -21.51 -5.96
N LYS A 366 17.24 -20.69 -5.76
CA LYS A 366 17.08 -19.37 -6.40
C LYS A 366 18.28 -18.45 -6.14
N SER A 367 18.59 -18.16 -4.87
CA SER A 367 19.76 -17.35 -4.48
C SER A 367 21.07 -18.04 -4.84
N THR A 368 21.11 -19.39 -4.81
CA THR A 368 22.29 -20.16 -5.24
C THR A 368 22.57 -19.94 -6.73
N LEU A 369 21.53 -19.86 -7.59
CA LEU A 369 21.68 -19.49 -9.00
C LEU A 369 22.37 -18.13 -9.14
N LEU A 370 21.88 -17.11 -8.43
CA LEU A 370 22.46 -15.77 -8.52
C LEU A 370 23.92 -15.77 -8.05
N LYS A 371 24.21 -16.42 -6.93
CA LYS A 371 25.58 -16.55 -6.39
C LYS A 371 26.51 -17.34 -7.32
N THR A 372 26.00 -18.35 -8.01
CA THR A 372 26.78 -19.08 -9.02
C THR A 372 27.09 -18.21 -10.24
N LEU A 373 26.13 -17.41 -10.71
CA LEU A 373 26.34 -16.49 -11.84
C LEU A 373 27.38 -15.40 -11.52
N VAL A 374 27.39 -14.87 -10.30
CA VAL A 374 28.40 -13.87 -9.89
C VAL A 374 29.74 -14.46 -9.46
N GLY A 375 29.85 -15.81 -9.45
CA GLY A 375 31.10 -16.52 -9.15
C GLY A 375 31.40 -16.71 -7.66
N GLU A 376 30.44 -16.46 -6.77
CA GLU A 376 30.61 -16.71 -5.33
C GLU A 376 30.54 -18.20 -4.98
N ILE A 377 29.78 -18.97 -5.76
CA ILE A 377 29.64 -20.43 -5.62
C ILE A 377 30.01 -21.05 -6.96
N PRO A 378 30.90 -22.05 -6.99
CA PRO A 378 31.25 -22.72 -8.25
C PRO A 378 30.05 -23.53 -8.76
N ALA A 379 29.90 -23.57 -10.09
CA ALA A 379 28.94 -24.47 -10.73
C ALA A 379 29.39 -25.93 -10.55
N LEU A 380 28.44 -26.81 -10.24
CA LEU A 380 28.72 -28.24 -10.09
C LEU A 380 28.80 -28.96 -11.44
N GLY A 381 28.12 -28.43 -12.47
CA GLY A 381 28.13 -28.97 -13.82
C GLY A 381 27.48 -28.02 -14.82
N GLY A 382 27.50 -28.36 -16.10
CA GLY A 382 26.96 -27.52 -17.16
C GLY A 382 27.86 -26.32 -17.49
N GLU A 383 27.30 -25.37 -18.23
CA GLU A 383 28.01 -24.14 -18.57
C GLU A 383 27.10 -22.90 -18.59
N PHE A 384 27.65 -21.77 -18.24
CA PHE A 384 27.05 -20.48 -18.52
C PHE A 384 28.06 -19.48 -19.07
N LYS A 385 27.56 -18.51 -19.84
CA LYS A 385 28.41 -17.47 -20.43
C LYS A 385 27.69 -16.13 -20.39
N PHE A 386 28.39 -15.09 -19.94
CA PHE A 386 27.97 -13.72 -20.17
C PHE A 386 28.25 -13.32 -21.64
N GLY A 387 27.34 -12.51 -22.16
CA GLY A 387 27.53 -11.89 -23.47
C GLY A 387 28.68 -10.90 -23.48
N GLN A 388 29.01 -10.40 -24.67
CA GLN A 388 30.04 -9.37 -24.81
C GLN A 388 29.55 -8.05 -24.18
N ASN A 389 30.48 -7.30 -23.59
CA ASN A 389 30.27 -6.02 -22.96
C ASN A 389 29.22 -6.06 -21.79
N VAL A 390 29.09 -7.20 -21.10
CA VAL A 390 28.24 -7.30 -19.94
C VAL A 390 28.99 -6.82 -18.70
N GLU A 391 28.51 -5.72 -18.10
CA GLU A 391 28.91 -5.22 -16.80
C GLU A 391 27.75 -5.43 -15.84
N TRP A 392 27.96 -6.24 -14.82
CA TRP A 392 26.88 -6.56 -13.86
C TRP A 392 27.06 -5.88 -12.52
N GLY A 393 25.93 -5.52 -11.91
CA GLY A 393 25.83 -5.12 -10.51
C GLY A 393 25.06 -6.18 -9.75
N TYR A 394 25.58 -6.64 -8.61
CA TYR A 394 24.93 -7.64 -7.76
C TYR A 394 24.52 -7.04 -6.44
N PHE A 395 23.26 -7.24 -6.10
CA PHE A 395 22.68 -6.87 -4.82
C PHE A 395 22.26 -8.14 -4.07
N ASP A 396 22.84 -8.34 -2.88
CA ASP A 396 22.45 -9.37 -1.90
C ASP A 396 21.93 -8.69 -0.64
N GLN A 397 20.66 -8.91 -0.33
CA GLN A 397 20.01 -8.32 0.83
C GLN A 397 20.72 -8.65 2.15
N HIS A 398 21.15 -9.90 2.35
CA HIS A 398 21.85 -10.30 3.58
C HIS A 398 23.17 -9.56 3.73
N LYS A 399 23.93 -9.38 2.65
CA LYS A 399 25.16 -8.62 2.68
C LYS A 399 24.89 -7.16 3.01
N ALA A 400 23.91 -6.53 2.36
CA ALA A 400 23.56 -5.11 2.57
C ALA A 400 23.17 -4.80 4.02
N VAL A 401 22.50 -5.73 4.72
CA VAL A 401 22.09 -5.54 6.12
C VAL A 401 23.22 -5.87 7.09
N MET A 402 24.06 -6.88 6.79
CA MET A 402 25.14 -7.37 7.66
C MET A 402 26.50 -6.71 7.40
N GLU A 403 26.61 -5.86 6.38
CA GLU A 403 27.83 -5.11 6.12
C GLU A 403 28.26 -4.34 7.38
N ARG A 404 29.52 -4.50 7.76
CA ARG A 404 30.08 -3.80 8.94
C ARG A 404 30.40 -2.37 8.53
N PHE A 405 29.54 -1.46 8.92
CA PHE A 405 29.76 -0.03 8.82
C PHE A 405 30.32 0.50 10.13
N ASP A 406 31.06 1.61 10.07
CA ASP A 406 31.34 2.39 11.26
C ASP A 406 30.01 3.02 11.74
N PRO A 407 29.50 2.66 12.94
CA PRO A 407 28.22 3.17 13.44
C PRO A 407 28.14 4.69 13.55
N GLU A 408 29.29 5.35 13.75
CA GLU A 408 29.39 6.81 13.92
C GLU A 408 29.51 7.58 12.61
N GLN A 409 29.82 6.90 11.50
CA GLN A 409 29.91 7.51 10.18
C GLN A 409 28.54 7.94 9.69
N THR A 410 28.46 9.10 9.00
CA THR A 410 27.19 9.54 8.38
C THR A 410 26.91 8.78 7.07
N VAL A 411 25.65 8.77 6.63
CA VAL A 411 25.25 8.20 5.33
C VAL A 411 26.04 8.87 4.19
N LEU A 412 26.20 10.18 4.26
CA LEU A 412 26.92 10.97 3.28
C LEU A 412 28.40 10.57 3.22
N ASP A 413 29.07 10.48 4.37
CA ASP A 413 30.50 10.11 4.42
C ASP A 413 30.73 8.68 3.94
N ASN A 414 29.83 7.75 4.32
CA ASN A 414 29.89 6.36 3.90
C ASN A 414 29.71 6.19 2.39
N PHE A 415 28.86 7.01 1.77
CA PHE A 415 28.71 7.02 0.32
C PHE A 415 29.93 7.65 -0.36
N TRP A 416 30.41 8.75 0.18
CA TRP A 416 31.56 9.49 -0.36
C TRP A 416 32.87 8.69 -0.30
N GLU A 417 33.08 7.91 0.74
CA GLU A 417 34.21 6.98 0.84
C GLU A 417 34.23 5.96 -0.31
N ALA A 418 33.04 5.48 -0.74
CA ALA A 418 32.92 4.58 -1.89
C ALA A 418 33.15 5.29 -3.23
N TYR A 419 32.89 6.60 -3.32
CA TYR A 419 32.97 7.40 -4.55
C TYR A 419 33.67 8.75 -4.27
N PRO A 420 34.98 8.75 -4.00
CA PRO A 420 35.72 9.96 -3.59
C PRO A 420 35.82 11.02 -4.70
N ASP A 421 35.63 10.64 -5.97
CA ASP A 421 35.67 11.55 -7.10
C ASP A 421 34.42 12.41 -7.26
N TYR A 422 33.35 12.11 -6.54
CA TYR A 422 32.09 12.84 -6.63
C TYR A 422 32.12 14.12 -5.76
N LEU A 423 31.53 15.19 -6.30
CA LEU A 423 31.28 16.40 -5.53
C LEU A 423 30.21 16.15 -4.46
N ARG A 424 30.29 16.86 -3.34
CA ARG A 424 29.34 16.72 -2.24
C ARG A 424 27.89 16.93 -2.66
N GLU A 425 27.64 17.79 -3.64
CA GLU A 425 26.31 18.04 -4.22
C GLU A 425 25.82 16.86 -5.06
N GLU A 426 26.71 16.22 -5.80
CA GLU A 426 26.41 15.01 -6.57
C GLU A 426 26.07 13.83 -5.66
N VAL A 427 26.80 13.66 -4.56
CA VAL A 427 26.49 12.66 -3.52
C VAL A 427 25.13 12.91 -2.91
N ARG A 428 24.82 14.16 -2.53
CA ARG A 428 23.49 14.53 -2.00
C ARG A 428 22.39 14.29 -3.03
N SER A 429 22.62 14.59 -4.29
CA SER A 429 21.68 14.33 -5.39
C SER A 429 21.44 12.85 -5.59
N ALA A 430 22.51 12.03 -5.59
CA ALA A 430 22.41 10.58 -5.69
C ALA A 430 21.63 9.97 -4.51
N LEU A 431 21.94 10.37 -3.28
CA LEU A 431 21.25 9.93 -2.07
C LEU A 431 19.80 10.41 -2.05
N GLY A 432 19.52 11.65 -2.49
CA GLY A 432 18.17 12.19 -2.65
C GLY A 432 17.33 11.35 -3.60
N GLY A 433 17.93 10.82 -4.67
CA GLY A 433 17.31 9.85 -5.57
C GLY A 433 16.84 8.55 -4.89
N PHE A 434 17.38 8.20 -3.71
CA PHE A 434 17.02 7.03 -2.91
C PHE A 434 16.30 7.38 -1.60
N LEU A 435 15.59 8.51 -1.56
CA LEU A 435 14.81 8.96 -0.41
C LEU A 435 15.64 9.34 0.83
N PHE A 436 16.92 9.65 0.66
CA PHE A 436 17.71 10.29 1.71
C PHE A 436 17.72 11.81 1.45
N SER A 437 16.81 12.54 2.09
CA SER A 437 16.65 13.99 1.88
C SER A 437 16.82 14.77 3.19
N GLY A 438 17.28 16.03 3.07
CA GLY A 438 17.45 16.92 4.21
C GLY A 438 18.40 16.36 5.25
N ASP A 439 17.92 16.20 6.48
CA ASP A 439 18.71 15.72 7.63
C ASP A 439 19.00 14.21 7.58
N GLU A 440 18.31 13.45 6.70
CA GLU A 440 18.50 12.00 6.62
C GLU A 440 19.88 11.62 6.05
N VAL A 441 20.50 12.49 5.25
CA VAL A 441 21.87 12.27 4.75
C VAL A 441 22.95 12.40 5.85
N GLU A 442 22.64 13.12 6.91
CA GLU A 442 23.52 13.31 8.07
C GLU A 442 23.28 12.27 9.19
N LYS A 443 22.28 11.37 9.02
CA LYS A 443 22.06 10.27 9.97
C LYS A 443 23.28 9.38 10.06
N LYS A 444 23.57 8.89 11.27
CA LYS A 444 24.63 7.91 11.51
C LYS A 444 24.22 6.52 11.01
N MET A 445 25.19 5.78 10.47
CA MET A 445 24.97 4.42 9.94
C MET A 445 24.38 3.46 10.98
N GLY A 446 24.72 3.65 12.27
CA GLY A 446 24.16 2.86 13.37
C GLY A 446 22.67 3.10 13.64
N GLN A 447 22.12 4.23 13.18
CA GLN A 447 20.71 4.61 13.38
C GLN A 447 19.82 4.17 12.21
N LEU A 448 20.41 3.66 11.12
CA LEU A 448 19.67 3.25 9.94
C LEU A 448 18.87 1.96 10.18
N SER A 449 17.61 1.99 9.80
CA SER A 449 16.78 0.79 9.69
C SER A 449 17.29 -0.16 8.60
N GLY A 450 16.86 -1.43 8.64
CA GLY A 450 17.22 -2.40 7.59
C GLY A 450 16.84 -1.93 6.19
N GLY A 451 15.68 -1.31 6.01
CA GLY A 451 15.24 -0.77 4.72
C GLY A 451 16.06 0.42 4.23
N GLU A 452 16.53 1.30 5.14
CA GLU A 452 17.43 2.41 4.79
C GLU A 452 18.80 1.88 4.35
N LYS A 453 19.34 0.85 5.00
CA LYS A 453 20.59 0.19 4.58
C LYS A 453 20.46 -0.43 3.20
N VAL A 454 19.36 -1.11 2.91
CA VAL A 454 19.05 -1.67 1.58
C VAL A 454 19.01 -0.57 0.52
N ARG A 455 18.35 0.56 0.78
CA ARG A 455 18.31 1.71 -0.15
C ARG A 455 19.69 2.29 -0.41
N LEU A 456 20.53 2.43 0.62
CA LEU A 456 21.89 2.91 0.48
C LEU A 456 22.77 1.97 -0.37
N ALA A 457 22.68 0.66 -0.12
CA ALA A 457 23.41 -0.34 -0.90
C ALA A 457 23.01 -0.35 -2.37
N LEU A 458 21.70 -0.25 -2.68
CA LEU A 458 21.19 -0.11 -4.04
C LEU A 458 21.69 1.19 -4.70
N CYS A 459 21.66 2.32 -3.94
CA CYS A 459 22.18 3.59 -4.42
C CYS A 459 23.65 3.45 -4.84
N LYS A 460 24.49 2.88 -3.98
CA LYS A 460 25.92 2.64 -4.29
C LYS A 460 26.09 1.76 -5.52
N MET A 461 25.40 0.61 -5.60
CA MET A 461 25.52 -0.30 -6.73
C MET A 461 25.18 0.38 -8.07
N LEU A 462 24.13 1.19 -8.12
CA LEU A 462 23.67 1.84 -9.34
C LEU A 462 24.59 2.96 -9.82
N GLN A 463 25.43 3.54 -8.97
CA GLN A 463 26.41 4.54 -9.39
C GLN A 463 27.48 3.96 -10.34
N THR A 464 27.74 2.66 -10.30
CA THR A 464 28.65 2.00 -11.26
C THR A 464 28.05 1.90 -12.66
N ARG A 465 26.76 2.23 -12.84
CA ARG A 465 26.01 2.20 -14.10
C ARG A 465 26.15 0.89 -14.87
N PRO A 466 25.93 -0.26 -14.24
CA PRO A 466 26.01 -1.56 -14.90
C PRO A 466 24.93 -1.68 -15.98
N ASN A 467 25.08 -2.60 -16.93
CA ASN A 467 24.04 -2.91 -17.93
C ASN A 467 23.25 -4.19 -17.62
N LEU A 468 23.66 -4.92 -16.57
CA LEU A 468 22.92 -6.05 -16.00
C LEU A 468 22.81 -5.88 -14.49
N LEU A 469 21.59 -5.88 -13.98
CA LEU A 469 21.31 -5.91 -12.54
C LEU A 469 20.92 -7.33 -12.13
N ILE A 470 21.60 -7.84 -11.11
CA ILE A 470 21.29 -9.13 -10.46
C ILE A 470 20.87 -8.83 -9.03
N LEU A 471 19.58 -9.04 -8.69
CA LEU A 471 19.01 -8.62 -7.42
C LEU A 471 18.44 -9.83 -6.66
N ASP A 472 18.91 -10.03 -5.43
CA ASP A 472 18.41 -11.08 -4.54
C ASP A 472 17.53 -10.47 -3.46
N GLU A 473 16.22 -10.70 -3.55
CA GLU A 473 15.17 -10.21 -2.64
C GLU A 473 15.25 -8.69 -2.33
N PRO A 474 15.26 -7.81 -3.36
CA PRO A 474 15.49 -6.37 -3.16
C PRO A 474 14.34 -5.67 -2.44
N THR A 475 13.15 -6.26 -2.40
CA THR A 475 11.93 -5.69 -1.81
C THR A 475 11.77 -5.99 -0.32
N ASN A 476 12.52 -6.95 0.24
CA ASN A 476 12.42 -7.31 1.65
C ASN A 476 12.89 -6.18 2.56
N HIS A 477 12.20 -6.00 3.68
CA HIS A 477 12.41 -4.91 4.64
C HIS A 477 12.17 -3.49 4.10
N MET A 478 11.75 -3.34 2.84
CA MET A 478 11.32 -2.05 2.31
C MET A 478 9.87 -1.78 2.67
N ASP A 479 9.59 -0.53 3.02
CA ASP A 479 8.22 -0.05 3.11
C ASP A 479 7.59 0.12 1.71
N ILE A 480 6.30 0.33 1.68
CA ILE A 480 5.55 0.44 0.44
C ILE A 480 6.08 1.57 -0.46
N VAL A 481 6.48 2.69 0.14
CA VAL A 481 7.04 3.84 -0.60
C VAL A 481 8.39 3.48 -1.24
N GLY A 482 9.25 2.78 -0.51
CA GLY A 482 10.53 2.27 -1.03
C GLY A 482 10.34 1.27 -2.17
N LYS A 483 9.36 0.37 -2.06
CA LYS A 483 8.99 -0.58 -3.12
C LYS A 483 8.50 0.13 -4.37
N ASP A 484 7.58 1.11 -4.25
CA ASP A 484 7.10 1.93 -5.38
C ASP A 484 8.24 2.64 -6.10
N ALA A 485 9.14 3.18 -5.32
CA ALA A 485 10.30 3.89 -5.85
C ALA A 485 11.23 2.93 -6.62
N LEU A 486 11.49 1.73 -6.06
CA LEU A 486 12.29 0.69 -6.73
C LEU A 486 11.62 0.20 -8.02
N GLU A 487 10.30 -0.03 -8.01
CA GLU A 487 9.51 -0.40 -9.19
C GLU A 487 9.66 0.63 -10.32
N LYS A 488 9.46 1.92 -10.01
CA LYS A 488 9.62 3.00 -10.99
C LYS A 488 11.03 3.02 -11.56
N MET A 489 12.03 2.96 -10.70
CA MET A 489 13.44 2.96 -11.12
C MET A 489 13.76 1.80 -12.06
N LEU A 490 13.34 0.57 -11.73
CA LEU A 490 13.59 -0.59 -12.56
C LEU A 490 12.80 -0.57 -13.88
N ASN A 491 11.63 0.08 -13.89
CA ASN A 491 10.86 0.27 -15.13
C ASN A 491 11.49 1.31 -16.06
N GLU A 492 12.14 2.33 -15.51
CA GLU A 492 12.85 3.36 -16.27
C GLU A 492 14.30 2.94 -16.62
N TYR A 493 14.82 1.90 -15.97
CA TYR A 493 16.17 1.40 -16.23
C TYR A 493 16.31 0.80 -17.62
N GLU A 494 17.27 1.27 -18.41
CA GLU A 494 17.47 0.87 -19.81
C GLU A 494 18.31 -0.41 -19.98
N GLY A 495 18.80 -1.00 -18.89
CA GLY A 495 19.55 -2.25 -18.90
C GLY A 495 18.68 -3.50 -18.77
N THR A 496 19.34 -4.62 -18.48
CA THR A 496 18.74 -5.93 -18.27
C THR A 496 18.67 -6.23 -16.77
N VAL A 497 17.63 -6.91 -16.31
CA VAL A 497 17.44 -7.22 -14.88
C VAL A 497 17.15 -8.72 -14.70
N LEU A 498 17.88 -9.35 -13.78
CA LEU A 498 17.60 -10.68 -13.27
C LEU A 498 17.35 -10.56 -11.77
N PHE A 499 16.19 -10.95 -11.29
CA PHE A 499 15.87 -10.76 -9.87
C PHE A 499 15.10 -11.93 -9.26
N VAL A 500 15.38 -12.20 -7.99
CA VAL A 500 14.59 -13.09 -7.13
C VAL A 500 13.69 -12.22 -6.29
N SER A 501 12.39 -12.50 -6.23
CA SER A 501 11.48 -11.86 -5.30
C SER A 501 10.29 -12.77 -4.96
N HIS A 502 9.79 -12.63 -3.75
CA HIS A 502 8.52 -13.21 -3.29
C HIS A 502 7.36 -12.20 -3.33
N ASP A 503 7.63 -10.94 -3.66
CA ASP A 503 6.64 -9.89 -3.79
C ASP A 503 5.93 -9.97 -5.15
N ARG A 504 4.72 -10.54 -5.14
CA ARG A 504 3.90 -10.75 -6.36
C ARG A 504 3.54 -9.45 -7.06
N TYR A 505 3.29 -8.38 -6.30
CA TYR A 505 2.97 -7.08 -6.87
C TYR A 505 4.18 -6.51 -7.60
N PHE A 506 5.34 -6.58 -6.98
CA PHE A 506 6.61 -6.17 -7.59
C PHE A 506 6.91 -6.96 -8.88
N ILE A 507 6.74 -8.29 -8.84
CA ILE A 507 6.93 -9.14 -10.03
C ILE A 507 5.97 -8.74 -11.14
N SER A 508 4.68 -8.53 -10.86
CA SER A 508 3.68 -8.16 -11.88
C SER A 508 3.97 -6.82 -12.54
N ARG A 509 4.61 -5.88 -11.83
CA ARG A 509 4.94 -4.55 -12.32
C ARG A 509 6.26 -4.47 -13.09
N VAL A 510 7.22 -5.31 -12.73
CA VAL A 510 8.59 -5.22 -13.26
C VAL A 510 8.93 -6.31 -14.26
N ALA A 511 8.47 -7.56 -14.03
CA ALA A 511 8.87 -8.71 -14.83
C ALA A 511 8.29 -8.70 -16.26
N THR A 512 9.14 -8.99 -17.24
CA THR A 512 8.75 -9.27 -18.63
C THR A 512 8.82 -10.76 -18.95
N GLY A 513 9.47 -11.55 -18.09
CA GLY A 513 9.59 -12.99 -18.17
C GLY A 513 9.76 -13.63 -16.80
N ILE A 514 9.47 -14.92 -16.72
CA ILE A 514 9.48 -15.69 -15.46
C ILE A 514 10.40 -16.90 -15.62
N LEU A 515 11.24 -17.15 -14.62
CA LEU A 515 12.03 -18.37 -14.47
C LEU A 515 11.53 -19.12 -13.23
N GLU A 516 10.73 -20.14 -13.43
CA GLU A 516 10.11 -20.90 -12.36
C GLU A 516 10.96 -22.10 -11.92
N PHE A 517 11.25 -22.17 -10.64
CA PHE A 517 11.82 -23.34 -9.96
C PHE A 517 10.68 -24.22 -9.45
N SER A 518 10.34 -25.27 -10.21
CA SER A 518 9.24 -26.17 -9.91
C SER A 518 9.61 -27.24 -8.88
N SER A 519 8.63 -27.69 -8.10
CA SER A 519 8.76 -28.87 -7.22
C SER A 519 8.41 -30.15 -7.94
N GLU A 520 7.82 -30.10 -9.15
CA GLU A 520 7.43 -31.29 -9.90
C GLU A 520 8.64 -32.02 -10.48
N GLU A 521 8.85 -33.26 -10.06
CA GLU A 521 9.94 -34.17 -10.54
C GLU A 521 9.81 -34.51 -12.04
N SER A 522 8.67 -34.23 -12.66
CA SER A 522 8.39 -34.55 -14.06
C SER A 522 9.08 -33.61 -15.07
N ILE A 523 9.52 -32.44 -14.63
CA ILE A 523 10.21 -31.46 -15.50
C ILE A 523 11.71 -31.72 -15.49
N LYS A 524 12.28 -32.13 -16.63
CA LYS A 524 13.73 -32.25 -16.79
C LYS A 524 14.43 -30.95 -16.39
N GLY A 525 15.15 -30.99 -15.25
CA GLY A 525 15.91 -29.87 -14.74
C GLY A 525 15.20 -29.01 -13.68
N ASN A 526 13.95 -29.26 -13.32
CA ASN A 526 13.17 -28.55 -12.28
C ASN A 526 13.02 -27.01 -12.51
N VAL A 527 13.42 -26.48 -13.66
CA VAL A 527 13.36 -25.04 -13.96
C VAL A 527 12.81 -24.82 -15.37
N LYS A 528 11.80 -23.94 -15.47
CA LYS A 528 11.16 -23.60 -16.75
C LYS A 528 11.12 -22.07 -16.95
N GLN A 529 11.51 -21.61 -18.15
CA GLN A 529 11.44 -20.20 -18.50
C GLN A 529 10.16 -19.92 -19.29
N TYR A 530 9.42 -18.88 -18.86
CA TYR A 530 8.23 -18.37 -19.53
C TYR A 530 8.51 -16.94 -20.02
N LYS A 531 8.24 -16.69 -21.31
CA LYS A 531 8.40 -15.36 -21.94
C LYS A 531 7.05 -14.65 -21.97
N MET A 532 6.51 -14.36 -20.81
CA MET A 532 5.21 -13.72 -20.65
C MET A 532 5.17 -12.93 -19.33
N SER A 533 4.19 -12.02 -19.21
CA SER A 533 3.97 -11.29 -17.96
C SER A 533 3.53 -12.21 -16.83
N TYR A 534 3.66 -11.76 -15.60
CA TYR A 534 3.26 -12.54 -14.42
C TYR A 534 1.77 -12.87 -14.39
N GLU A 535 0.93 -11.99 -14.90
CA GLU A 535 -0.54 -12.19 -14.97
C GLU A 535 -0.87 -13.36 -15.92
N LEU A 536 -0.29 -13.35 -17.12
CA LEU A 536 -0.49 -14.45 -18.09
C LEU A 536 0.10 -15.77 -17.57
N TYR A 537 1.20 -15.71 -16.82
CA TYR A 537 1.76 -16.90 -16.18
C TYR A 537 0.79 -17.49 -15.15
N LEU A 538 0.15 -16.65 -14.32
CA LEU A 538 -0.86 -17.13 -13.36
C LEU A 538 -2.06 -17.77 -14.06
N GLU A 539 -2.57 -17.17 -15.12
CA GLU A 539 -3.67 -17.74 -15.92
C GLU A 539 -3.27 -19.09 -16.53
N GLU A 540 -2.03 -19.23 -17.03
CA GLU A 540 -1.55 -20.51 -17.58
C GLU A 540 -1.46 -21.58 -16.48
N LYS A 541 -0.99 -21.21 -15.29
CA LYS A 541 -0.93 -22.11 -14.12
C LYS A 541 -2.33 -22.54 -13.65
N GLU A 542 -3.28 -21.64 -13.65
CA GLU A 542 -4.68 -21.99 -13.32
C GLU A 542 -5.28 -22.96 -14.37
N ARG A 543 -4.99 -22.76 -15.64
CA ARG A 543 -5.40 -23.69 -16.72
C ARG A 543 -4.74 -25.05 -16.60
N GLU A 544 -3.43 -25.10 -16.28
CA GLU A 544 -2.70 -26.34 -15.98
C GLU A 544 -3.34 -27.08 -14.79
N ARG A 545 -3.65 -26.38 -13.68
CA ARG A 545 -4.33 -26.94 -12.48
C ARG A 545 -5.77 -27.43 -12.79
N ALA A 546 -6.49 -26.75 -13.68
CA ALA A 546 -7.83 -27.13 -14.08
C ALA A 546 -7.88 -28.31 -15.07
N GLY A 547 -6.72 -28.87 -15.47
CA GLY A 547 -6.65 -29.99 -16.40
C GLY A 547 -6.94 -29.63 -17.87
N LEU A 548 -7.00 -28.33 -18.21
CA LEU A 548 -7.19 -27.81 -19.56
C LEU A 548 -5.82 -27.61 -20.25
N VAL A 549 -5.05 -28.70 -20.36
CA VAL A 549 -3.74 -28.67 -21.01
C VAL A 549 -3.95 -28.57 -22.53
N VAL A 550 -3.85 -27.38 -23.08
CA VAL A 550 -3.58 -27.21 -24.52
C VAL A 550 -2.07 -27.38 -24.72
N ASN A 551 -1.73 -28.54 -25.25
CA ASN A 551 -0.35 -28.91 -25.64
C ASN A 551 0.10 -27.99 -26.80
N ASN A 552 0.66 -26.84 -26.52
CA ASN A 552 1.39 -26.02 -27.49
C ASN A 552 2.84 -26.54 -27.62
N GLY A 553 2.96 -27.75 -28.15
CA GLY A 553 4.22 -28.34 -28.55
C GLY A 553 4.51 -28.03 -30.02
N SER A 554 5.62 -27.30 -30.26
CA SER A 554 6.38 -27.23 -31.49
C SER A 554 5.70 -26.75 -32.79
N ALA A 555 5.92 -25.49 -33.12
CA ALA A 555 5.92 -25.06 -34.53
C ALA A 555 7.15 -25.65 -35.24
N GLY A 556 6.88 -26.62 -36.11
CA GLY A 556 7.87 -27.22 -37.00
C GLY A 556 7.20 -27.96 -38.15
N SER A 557 7.14 -27.30 -39.31
CA SER A 557 7.10 -27.86 -40.67
C SER A 557 5.84 -28.62 -41.15
N ALA A 558 5.12 -27.95 -42.01
CA ALA A 558 4.56 -28.35 -43.34
C ALA A 558 3.98 -29.75 -43.56
N GLY A 559 2.73 -29.77 -44.07
CA GLY A 559 2.24 -30.87 -44.91
C GLY A 559 0.78 -31.15 -44.80
N GLY A 560 0.03 -30.72 -45.77
CA GLY A 560 -1.36 -30.82 -46.12
C GLY A 560 -2.14 -32.09 -45.77
N GLY A 561 -3.45 -31.91 -45.65
CA GLY A 561 -4.43 -33.00 -45.65
C GLY A 561 -5.81 -32.54 -45.18
N LYS A 562 -6.71 -32.55 -46.12
CA LYS A 562 -8.10 -32.11 -46.09
C LYS A 562 -9.01 -32.95 -45.19
N ASN A 563 -10.09 -32.35 -44.80
CA ASN A 563 -11.45 -32.84 -44.51
C ASN A 563 -11.71 -33.58 -43.17
N ALA A 564 -12.56 -33.04 -42.32
CA ALA A 564 -13.97 -33.48 -42.26
C ALA A 564 -14.74 -32.67 -41.19
N VAL A 565 -15.91 -32.25 -41.63
CA VAL A 565 -17.00 -31.61 -40.88
C VAL A 565 -17.77 -32.70 -40.10
N SER A 566 -18.16 -32.42 -38.85
CA SER A 566 -19.46 -32.79 -38.26
C SER A 566 -19.54 -32.21 -36.85
N SER A 567 -20.33 -31.20 -36.64
CA SER A 567 -21.67 -31.10 -36.00
C SER A 567 -21.88 -31.99 -34.78
N ALA A 568 -22.05 -31.35 -33.64
CA ALA A 568 -23.11 -31.64 -32.70
C ALA A 568 -23.30 -30.46 -31.75
N ALA A 569 -24.41 -29.81 -31.94
CA ALA A 569 -25.06 -28.92 -30.98
C ALA A 569 -25.85 -29.80 -30.00
N ASP A 570 -26.23 -29.18 -28.91
CA ASP A 570 -27.37 -29.43 -28.06
C ASP A 570 -27.16 -29.99 -26.65
N ALA A 571 -27.91 -29.32 -25.87
CA ALA A 571 -28.56 -29.66 -24.60
C ALA A 571 -27.82 -29.20 -23.34
N ALA A 572 -28.37 -28.51 -22.37
CA ALA A 572 -29.71 -28.00 -22.07
C ALA A 572 -29.58 -27.17 -20.79
N THR A 573 -30.14 -26.03 -20.72
CA THR A 573 -31.28 -25.53 -19.96
C THR A 573 -31.56 -26.13 -18.58
N ALA A 574 -31.83 -25.26 -17.69
CA ALA A 574 -32.77 -25.17 -16.56
C ALA A 574 -32.08 -24.75 -15.27
N GLY A 575 -32.56 -23.83 -14.47
CA GLY A 575 -33.80 -23.15 -14.26
C GLY A 575 -33.57 -21.96 -13.35
N ALA A 576 -34.19 -20.82 -13.54
CA ALA A 576 -35.51 -20.45 -13.02
C ALA A 576 -35.50 -20.33 -11.48
N ALA A 577 -35.93 -19.30 -10.83
CA ALA A 577 -37.00 -18.34 -10.96
C ALA A 577 -36.79 -17.24 -9.92
N ALA A 578 -37.16 -16.06 -10.19
CA ALA A 578 -38.42 -15.35 -9.98
C ALA A 578 -38.43 -14.52 -8.70
N GLY A 579 -38.78 -13.33 -8.77
CA GLY A 579 -39.91 -12.53 -8.40
C GLY A 579 -39.49 -11.08 -8.22
N ALA A 580 -39.97 -10.18 -8.94
CA ALA A 580 -41.29 -9.62 -9.11
C ALA A 580 -41.49 -8.31 -8.37
N MET A 581 -41.87 -7.33 -9.18
CA MET A 581 -42.90 -6.28 -8.97
C MET A 581 -42.56 -5.11 -8.03
N ALA A 582 -42.87 -3.89 -8.26
CA ALA A 582 -43.80 -3.12 -9.08
C ALA A 582 -43.29 -1.64 -9.05
N GLY A 583 -43.42 -0.76 -10.01
CA GLY A 583 -44.62 -0.35 -10.70
C GLY A 583 -44.91 1.12 -10.44
N ILE A 584 -45.42 1.80 -11.44
CA ILE A 584 -46.22 3.05 -11.46
C ILE A 584 -45.44 4.28 -11.96
N THR A 585 -45.56 4.56 -13.28
CA THR A 585 -46.45 5.51 -14.02
C THR A 585 -46.34 6.93 -13.56
N SER A 586 -46.26 7.98 -14.34
CA SER A 586 -46.81 8.44 -15.63
C SER A 586 -46.23 9.82 -15.85
N GLY A 587 -46.14 10.41 -16.94
CA GLY A 587 -46.79 10.53 -18.16
C GLY A 587 -46.24 11.71 -18.94
N ALA A 588 -46.27 11.55 -20.22
CA ALA A 588 -46.65 12.43 -21.29
C ALA A 588 -46.29 13.93 -21.27
N ALA A 589 -45.79 14.55 -22.33
CA ALA A 589 -46.18 14.49 -23.72
C ALA A 589 -45.21 15.31 -24.60
N ALA A 590 -45.09 14.85 -25.83
CA ALA A 590 -45.03 15.59 -27.11
C ALA A 590 -44.03 16.74 -27.26
N GLY A 591 -43.24 16.83 -28.25
CA GLY A 591 -43.28 16.40 -29.62
C GLY A 591 -42.22 17.11 -30.46
N VAL A 592 -42.03 16.56 -31.61
CA VAL A 592 -41.49 17.15 -32.85
C VAL A 592 -40.01 16.93 -33.14
N CYS A 593 -39.86 16.15 -34.18
CA CYS A 593 -38.70 15.82 -35.00
C CYS A 593 -37.93 17.07 -35.50
N VAL A 594 -36.63 16.91 -35.68
CA VAL A 594 -35.96 16.94 -36.99
C VAL A 594 -34.53 16.39 -36.81
N GLY A 595 -34.15 15.50 -37.73
CA GLY A 595 -32.87 14.83 -37.71
C GLY A 595 -31.71 15.74 -38.17
N ALA A 596 -30.55 15.32 -37.73
CA ALA A 596 -29.30 15.45 -38.51
C ALA A 596 -28.21 14.59 -37.87
N ASN A 597 -27.69 13.68 -38.67
CA ASN A 597 -26.42 12.96 -38.42
C ASN A 597 -25.31 13.90 -37.96
N THR A 598 -24.64 13.52 -36.86
CA THR A 598 -23.23 13.91 -36.70
C THR A 598 -22.52 12.81 -35.91
N SER A 599 -21.63 12.12 -36.61
CA SER A 599 -20.57 11.28 -36.09
C SER A 599 -19.71 12.05 -35.07
N ALA A 600 -19.31 11.36 -34.00
CA ALA A 600 -18.36 11.86 -33.02
C ALA A 600 -17.01 12.21 -33.70
N PRO A 601 -16.38 13.35 -33.34
CA PRO A 601 -15.07 13.70 -33.89
C PRO A 601 -13.97 12.88 -33.22
N THR A 602 -13.08 12.34 -34.04
CA THR A 602 -11.83 11.71 -33.63
C THR A 602 -10.81 12.77 -33.18
N LEU A 603 -9.85 12.37 -32.35
CA LEU A 603 -8.84 13.20 -31.68
C LEU A 603 -7.89 14.01 -32.60
N ASP A 604 -7.98 13.87 -33.93
CA ASP A 604 -7.13 14.56 -34.88
C ASP A 604 -7.71 15.89 -35.43
N ASP A 605 -8.94 16.27 -35.06
CA ASP A 605 -9.57 17.51 -35.56
C ASP A 605 -9.37 18.75 -34.66
N VAL A 606 -8.51 18.71 -33.66
CA VAL A 606 -8.32 19.81 -32.69
C VAL A 606 -7.14 20.74 -33.05
N PHE A 607 -6.32 20.39 -34.05
CA PHE A 607 -5.16 21.19 -34.42
C PHE A 607 -5.26 21.79 -35.84
N ASP A 608 -6.30 22.55 -36.15
CA ASP A 608 -6.17 23.59 -37.22
C ASP A 608 -7.32 24.60 -37.21
N LYS A 609 -7.29 25.55 -36.25
CA LYS A 609 -7.87 26.88 -36.42
C LYS A 609 -6.92 27.91 -35.82
N LYS A 610 -6.03 28.44 -36.64
CA LYS A 610 -5.40 29.72 -36.38
C LYS A 610 -6.49 30.77 -36.23
N THR A 611 -7.02 30.96 -35.04
CA THR A 611 -7.78 32.13 -34.65
C THR A 611 -6.76 33.25 -34.61
N TYR A 612 -6.89 34.20 -35.52
CA TYR A 612 -6.13 35.44 -35.51
C TYR A 612 -6.37 36.15 -34.19
N TYR A 613 -5.46 35.98 -33.26
CA TYR A 613 -5.42 36.67 -31.99
C TYR A 613 -5.07 38.10 -32.27
N ASN A 614 -6.06 39.05 -32.16
CA ASN A 614 -5.84 40.44 -32.32
C ASN A 614 -5.84 41.12 -30.94
N PRO A 615 -4.64 41.35 -30.35
CA PRO A 615 -4.51 41.87 -28.98
C PRO A 615 -5.25 43.19 -28.79
N GLY A 616 -5.29 44.06 -29.80
CA GLY A 616 -5.95 45.35 -29.74
C GLY A 616 -7.48 45.30 -29.60
N LYS A 617 -8.14 44.25 -30.15
CA LYS A 617 -9.59 44.05 -29.97
C LYS A 617 -9.93 43.50 -28.57
N VAL A 618 -9.10 42.67 -28.01
CA VAL A 618 -9.28 42.13 -26.66
C VAL A 618 -9.08 43.26 -25.64
N LEU A 619 -8.04 44.03 -25.77
CA LEU A 619 -7.73 45.19 -24.93
C LEU A 619 -8.85 46.25 -24.94
N SER A 620 -9.45 46.53 -26.12
CA SER A 620 -10.60 47.45 -26.24
C SER A 620 -11.87 46.85 -25.59
N ARG A 621 -12.05 45.53 -25.62
CA ARG A 621 -13.17 44.83 -24.96
C ARG A 621 -13.05 44.88 -23.43
N LEU A 622 -11.89 44.60 -22.90
CA LEU A 622 -11.61 44.63 -21.46
C LEU A 622 -11.79 46.05 -20.89
N LYS A 623 -11.28 47.07 -21.57
CA LYS A 623 -11.50 48.46 -21.17
C LYS A 623 -12.98 48.87 -21.12
N LYS A 624 -13.78 48.42 -22.10
CA LYS A 624 -15.23 48.67 -22.09
C LYS A 624 -15.96 47.92 -20.98
N GLN A 625 -15.47 46.73 -20.62
CA GLN A 625 -16.02 46.00 -19.49
C GLN A 625 -15.71 46.69 -18.17
N LEU A 626 -14.50 47.20 -18.00
CA LEU A 626 -14.08 47.98 -16.84
C LEU A 626 -14.94 49.24 -16.65
N GLU A 627 -15.12 50.03 -17.69
CA GLU A 627 -16.04 51.18 -17.67
C GLU A 627 -17.49 50.84 -17.30
N LYS A 628 -17.95 49.67 -17.73
CA LYS A 628 -19.29 49.16 -17.37
C LYS A 628 -19.39 48.82 -15.90
N TYR A 629 -18.38 48.15 -15.34
CA TYR A 629 -18.37 47.82 -13.94
C TYR A 629 -18.22 49.05 -13.04
N GLU A 630 -17.42 50.04 -13.43
CA GLU A 630 -17.33 51.33 -12.73
C GLU A 630 -18.69 52.03 -12.65
N LYS A 631 -19.48 52.03 -13.73
CA LYS A 631 -20.83 52.61 -13.74
C LYS A 631 -21.79 51.84 -12.83
N LEU A 632 -21.71 50.50 -12.82
CA LEU A 632 -22.55 49.70 -11.97
C LEU A 632 -22.19 49.89 -10.48
N LEU A 633 -20.90 50.02 -10.18
CA LEU A 633 -20.42 50.29 -8.83
C LEU A 633 -20.95 51.65 -8.32
N ALA A 634 -20.84 52.71 -9.12
CA ALA A 634 -21.34 54.01 -8.77
C ALA A 634 -22.86 54.02 -8.51
N GLN A 635 -23.65 53.31 -9.32
CA GLN A 635 -25.09 53.16 -9.11
C GLN A 635 -25.42 52.38 -7.82
N SER A 636 -24.68 51.36 -7.49
CA SER A 636 -24.89 50.61 -6.24
C SER A 636 -24.44 51.40 -5.00
N GLU A 637 -23.38 52.22 -5.12
CA GLU A 637 -22.97 53.16 -4.06
C GLU A 637 -24.02 54.26 -3.78
N GLU A 638 -24.66 54.78 -4.83
CA GLU A 638 -25.75 55.78 -4.71
C GLU A 638 -26.94 55.18 -3.96
N LYS A 639 -27.38 53.96 -4.30
CA LYS A 639 -28.48 53.28 -3.61
C LYS A 639 -28.12 52.92 -2.16
N ALA A 640 -26.91 52.46 -1.90
CA ALA A 640 -26.46 52.15 -0.55
C ALA A 640 -26.43 53.42 0.33
N SER A 641 -26.07 54.60 -0.27
CA SER A 641 -26.11 55.86 0.43
C SER A 641 -27.55 56.32 0.72
N GLU A 642 -28.48 56.09 -0.21
CA GLU A 642 -29.93 56.38 0.01
C GLU A 642 -30.48 55.51 1.16
N TYR A 643 -30.19 54.21 1.19
CA TYR A 643 -30.63 53.34 2.30
C TYR A 643 -30.02 53.74 3.65
N LYS A 644 -28.74 54.15 3.68
CA LYS A 644 -28.10 54.70 4.89
C LYS A 644 -28.78 55.97 5.39
N LEU A 645 -29.21 56.83 4.46
CA LEU A 645 -29.91 58.06 4.79
C LEU A 645 -31.34 57.77 5.34
N GLN A 646 -32.01 56.78 4.77
CA GLN A 646 -33.31 56.31 5.25
C GLN A 646 -33.21 55.71 6.66
N LEU A 647 -32.14 54.96 6.98
CA LEU A 647 -31.89 54.43 8.34
C LEU A 647 -31.61 55.51 9.38
N MET A 648 -31.17 56.71 8.97
CA MET A 648 -30.94 57.85 9.86
C MET A 648 -32.22 58.69 10.16
N ASN A 649 -33.34 58.38 9.52
CA ASN A 649 -34.57 59.12 9.71
C ASN A 649 -35.22 58.85 11.09
N PRO A 650 -35.38 59.84 11.98
CA PRO A 650 -35.92 59.61 13.35
C PRO A 650 -37.35 59.09 13.36
N GLU A 651 -38.16 59.33 12.32
CA GLU A 651 -39.55 58.85 12.22
C GLU A 651 -39.65 57.34 12.04
N LEU A 652 -38.62 56.69 11.53
CA LEU A 652 -38.56 55.22 11.37
C LEU A 652 -38.02 54.48 12.58
N ALA A 653 -37.50 55.19 13.59
CA ALA A 653 -36.88 54.59 14.78
C ALA A 653 -37.84 53.74 15.63
N THR A 654 -39.15 53.90 15.44
CA THR A 654 -40.20 53.15 16.18
C THR A 654 -40.78 51.97 15.38
N ASP A 655 -40.45 51.84 14.09
CA ASP A 655 -40.98 50.76 13.20
C ASP A 655 -39.90 49.72 12.89
N TYR A 656 -39.69 48.82 13.86
CA TYR A 656 -38.63 47.78 13.79
C TYR A 656 -38.70 46.88 12.55
N PRO A 657 -39.90 46.43 12.03
CA PRO A 657 -39.98 45.67 10.78
C PRO A 657 -39.45 46.38 9.57
N LYS A 658 -39.76 47.70 9.42
CA LYS A 658 -39.26 48.49 8.28
C LYS A 658 -37.78 48.82 8.38
N LEU A 659 -37.28 49.03 9.60
CA LEU A 659 -35.84 49.17 9.84
C LEU A 659 -35.07 47.95 9.38
N MET A 660 -35.59 46.78 9.72
CA MET A 660 -34.95 45.47 9.32
C MET A 660 -35.03 45.22 7.82
N GLU A 661 -36.12 45.65 7.15
CA GLU A 661 -36.26 45.56 5.69
C GLU A 661 -35.25 46.46 4.96
N ILE A 662 -35.05 47.71 5.42
CA ILE A 662 -34.08 48.62 4.86
C ILE A 662 -32.66 48.17 5.14
N GLN A 663 -32.39 47.58 6.34
CA GLN A 663 -31.08 47.02 6.65
C GLN A 663 -30.74 45.83 5.73
N ASN A 664 -31.69 44.94 5.49
CA ASN A 664 -31.51 43.80 4.59
C ASN A 664 -31.20 44.26 3.12
N LYS A 665 -31.90 45.33 2.67
CA LYS A 665 -31.64 45.90 1.34
C LYS A 665 -30.26 46.55 1.28
N LEU A 666 -29.82 47.18 2.36
CA LEU A 666 -28.46 47.73 2.44
C LEU A 666 -27.41 46.62 2.40
N ASP A 667 -27.58 45.53 3.16
CA ASP A 667 -26.68 44.40 3.18
C ASP A 667 -26.64 43.70 1.82
N GLU A 668 -27.75 43.63 1.10
CA GLU A 668 -27.85 43.10 -0.26
C GLU A 668 -27.09 43.95 -1.30
N GLU A 669 -27.23 45.28 -1.24
CA GLU A 669 -26.46 46.19 -2.10
C GLU A 669 -24.96 46.21 -1.73
N GLU A 670 -24.58 46.08 -0.48
CA GLU A 670 -23.17 45.95 -0.08
C GLU A 670 -22.54 44.64 -0.60
N LYS A 671 -23.27 43.55 -0.62
CA LYS A 671 -22.83 42.28 -1.27
C LYS A 671 -22.72 42.44 -2.80
N ASN A 672 -23.65 43.16 -3.41
CA ASN A 672 -23.62 43.42 -4.82
C ASN A 672 -22.41 44.30 -5.20
N GLN A 673 -22.04 45.27 -4.39
CA GLN A 673 -20.81 46.06 -4.54
C GLN A 673 -19.55 45.21 -4.47
N GLU A 674 -19.50 44.26 -3.53
CA GLU A 674 -18.39 43.30 -3.41
C GLU A 674 -18.24 42.47 -4.70
N SER A 675 -19.33 41.94 -5.22
CA SER A 675 -19.31 41.13 -6.46
C SER A 675 -18.88 41.93 -7.69
N ILE A 676 -19.29 43.21 -7.79
CA ILE A 676 -18.87 44.09 -8.87
C ILE A 676 -17.38 44.43 -8.77
N LEU A 677 -16.88 44.70 -7.57
CA LEU A 677 -15.46 44.96 -7.31
C LEU A 677 -14.57 43.76 -7.66
N GLU A 678 -15.04 42.54 -7.35
CA GLU A 678 -14.32 41.29 -7.73
C GLU A 678 -14.13 41.19 -9.24
N ARG A 679 -15.22 41.42 -10.01
CA ARG A 679 -15.18 41.37 -11.47
C ARG A 679 -14.35 42.50 -12.09
N MET A 680 -14.33 43.65 -11.44
CA MET A 680 -13.44 44.74 -11.86
C MET A 680 -11.98 44.37 -11.72
N LEU A 681 -11.62 43.77 -10.57
CA LEU A 681 -10.25 43.35 -10.27
C LEU A 681 -9.77 42.25 -11.22
N GLU A 682 -10.64 41.26 -11.53
CA GLU A 682 -10.33 40.23 -12.53
C GLU A 682 -10.06 40.83 -13.91
N THR A 683 -10.91 41.79 -14.33
CA THR A 683 -10.72 42.47 -15.63
C THR A 683 -9.51 43.41 -15.65
N GLU A 684 -9.12 44.01 -14.53
CA GLU A 684 -7.89 44.82 -14.41
C GLU A 684 -6.65 43.93 -14.51
N LEU A 685 -6.62 42.77 -13.82
CA LEU A 685 -5.53 41.80 -13.89
C LEU A 685 -5.35 41.24 -15.31
N GLU A 686 -6.44 40.84 -15.97
CA GLU A 686 -6.38 40.42 -17.38
C GLU A 686 -5.84 41.52 -18.31
N LEU A 687 -6.09 42.76 -17.95
CA LEU A 687 -5.65 43.93 -18.74
C LEU A 687 -4.16 44.23 -18.49
N GLU A 688 -3.65 44.04 -17.27
CA GLU A 688 -2.23 44.14 -16.92
C GLU A 688 -1.42 43.02 -17.56
N ASP A 689 -1.87 41.78 -17.46
CA ASP A 689 -1.21 40.59 -18.09
C ASP A 689 -1.10 40.77 -19.61
N MET A 690 -2.08 41.43 -20.24
CA MET A 690 -2.07 41.72 -21.67
C MET A 690 -1.21 42.92 -22.06
N GLN A 691 -0.75 43.74 -21.10
CA GLN A 691 0.14 44.88 -21.35
C GLN A 691 1.62 44.51 -21.09
N GLU A 692 1.90 43.50 -20.26
CA GLU A 692 3.26 43.01 -19.96
C GLU A 692 3.73 41.89 -20.93
N GLY A 693 2.85 41.25 -21.70
CA GLY A 693 3.15 40.22 -22.71
C GLY A 693 3.08 40.78 -24.14
#